data_5adedaa4aa6c9e3b2209dff2f7899a6b
#
_entry.id   5adedaa4aa6c9e3b2209dff2f7899a6b
#
_cell.length_a   1.000
_cell.length_b   1.000
_cell.length_c   1.000
_cell.angle_alpha   90.00
_cell.angle_beta   90.00
_cell.angle_gamma   90.00
#
_symmetry.space_group_name_H-M   'P 1'
#
loop_
_entity.id
_entity.type
_entity.pdbx_description
1 polymer ?
#
loop_
_entity_poly.entity_id
_entity_poly.type
_entity_poly.pdbx_seq_one_letter_code
_entity_poly.pdbx_strand_id
1 'polypeptide(L)'
;MLPLDGHPRSERLLRAWEFRPGHDTDAATGWQQVRIPHDWAIYGPFDRQNDLQVVAVEQNGEKEQTLKTGRTGGLPFIGKGSYRTTVSIPDTAGRSHVLLFDGAMSNARVRVNGREIAYWPYGYNSFAADMTPAAVPGENRIEVLLENFEKASRWYPGAGLYRNVHLISTGKVHIPVWGTRITTPVVHDDYAGVALEIEVAGLAKHQSVDIVTDILDAAGNVAATGRNRYVYRGQRFTQQFLVNDPQLWSPESPTRYTARTRIERNGEVLDEYETPFGIRTLEYVPEKGFFLNGRPTKFKGVCNHHDLGPLGAAVNRSALRYQIELLKEMGANAIRTAHNMPAPELVELCDEMGMMLMVEPFDDWGFRPKSPNGYGRFFTEWAERDMTNMVRAYRNAPSVVMWSIGNEVPSQWGPDGMDELVMLRDLVHRLDPTRPVTCGMDQIGAVLDNGFAAALDIPGFNYKPQYYDEACERLPQRMILGSETASTVSSRGIYHFPVTFAEHNQVLHPDHQSSSYDNESCSWSNTPDLDFARDDDHDWVLGQFVWTGFDYLGEPSPYDTDAWPSHSSLFGIIDLAWLPKDRYWLYRAQWNDRKETLHVLPHWTWPGREGEITPVFVYTSWPKAELFVNGKSQGIREKATSGDPVQRYRLMWNDVRYEPGELRVVAYDAEGRQTAERIVRTAGKARRLVLTPNRKQLTATGDDLLYVTVEVEDRDGNRVPTDTRMVSFRVEGAGAFEATANGDPTCTMSFQAPRMKLFSGAATAIVRSARTPGTVTFTASAPGVQSASVEIPVVGE
;
A
#
# COMPACT_ATOMS: atom_id res chain seq x y z
N MET A 1 2.15 15.62 26.31
CA MET A 1 2.81 14.35 26.64
C MET A 1 3.72 14.59 27.83
N LEU A 2 3.33 14.11 29.00
CA LEU A 2 4.10 14.27 30.23
C LEU A 2 5.33 13.37 30.19
N PRO A 3 6.49 13.79 30.69
CA PRO A 3 7.57 12.87 30.97
C PRO A 3 7.04 11.87 32.00
N LEU A 4 7.10 10.59 31.66
CA LEU A 4 6.80 9.52 32.59
C LEU A 4 7.97 9.43 33.59
N ASP A 5 7.97 10.32 34.58
CA ASP A 5 8.88 10.23 35.70
C ASP A 5 8.62 8.93 36.46
N GLY A 6 9.57 8.00 36.36
CA GLY A 6 9.53 6.71 37.04
C GLY A 6 9.36 5.47 36.14
N HIS A 7 9.06 5.57 34.85
CA HIS A 7 9.04 4.41 33.98
C HIS A 7 10.44 4.07 33.46
N PRO A 8 10.84 2.77 33.50
CA PRO A 8 12.15 2.34 33.05
C PRO A 8 12.35 2.52 31.53
N ARG A 9 11.28 2.48 30.74
CA ARG A 9 11.24 2.70 29.28
C ARG A 9 10.44 3.96 28.95
N SER A 10 10.95 4.76 28.02
CA SER A 10 10.20 5.84 27.37
C SER A 10 10.45 5.81 25.88
N GLU A 11 9.40 6.12 25.12
CA GLU A 11 9.46 6.28 23.67
C GLU A 11 8.86 7.64 23.29
N ARG A 12 9.56 8.39 22.46
CA ARG A 12 9.16 9.72 22.03
C ARG A 12 9.33 9.87 20.52
N LEU A 13 8.27 10.28 19.84
CA LEU A 13 8.30 10.68 18.44
C LEU A 13 9.00 12.03 18.29
N LEU A 14 10.04 12.07 17.45
CA LEU A 14 10.78 13.29 17.14
C LEU A 14 10.19 13.94 15.90
N ARG A 15 9.16 14.77 16.05
CA ARG A 15 8.41 15.33 14.93
C ARG A 15 8.91 16.68 14.42
N ALA A 16 9.58 17.47 15.25
CA ALA A 16 10.06 18.80 14.90
C ALA A 16 11.52 18.75 14.47
N TRP A 17 11.78 19.14 13.23
CA TRP A 17 13.10 19.13 12.63
C TRP A 17 13.34 20.41 11.83
N GLU A 18 14.59 20.72 11.58
CA GLU A 18 15.00 21.66 10.55
C GLU A 18 15.50 20.87 9.34
N PHE A 19 15.10 21.28 8.16
CA PHE A 19 15.50 20.69 6.87
C PHE A 19 16.23 21.70 6.03
N ARG A 20 17.22 21.24 5.28
CA ARG A 20 17.95 22.01 4.27
C ARG A 20 18.35 21.12 3.10
N PRO A 21 18.20 21.56 1.83
CA PRO A 21 18.83 20.91 0.70
C PRO A 21 20.37 20.92 0.81
N GLY A 22 21.02 19.82 0.38
CA GLY A 22 22.48 19.65 0.45
C GLY A 22 22.95 19.07 1.78
N HIS A 23 24.28 18.87 1.90
CA HIS A 23 24.92 18.24 3.05
C HIS A 23 25.73 19.20 3.94
N ASP A 24 25.58 20.51 3.76
CA ASP A 24 26.26 21.49 4.60
C ASP A 24 25.45 21.70 5.89
N THR A 25 25.80 20.93 6.93
CA THR A 25 25.14 20.99 8.26
C THR A 25 25.58 22.18 9.11
N ASP A 26 26.70 22.82 8.79
CA ASP A 26 27.26 23.95 9.54
C ASP A 26 26.79 25.30 9.01
N ALA A 27 26.08 25.31 7.89
CA ALA A 27 25.50 26.53 7.34
C ALA A 27 24.62 27.25 8.36
N ALA A 28 24.86 28.54 8.52
CA ALA A 28 24.12 29.41 9.46
C ALA A 28 22.69 29.72 8.96
N THR A 29 22.43 29.61 7.66
CA THR A 29 21.16 30.01 7.02
C THR A 29 20.65 28.90 6.07
N GLY A 30 19.40 29.07 5.62
CA GLY A 30 18.76 28.15 4.65
C GLY A 30 18.07 26.94 5.28
N TRP A 31 17.97 26.88 6.62
CA TRP A 31 17.19 25.88 7.33
C TRP A 31 15.72 26.28 7.39
N GLN A 32 14.86 25.29 7.13
CA GLN A 32 13.41 25.43 7.21
C GLN A 32 12.89 24.54 8.32
N GLN A 33 11.96 25.05 9.12
CA GLN A 33 11.24 24.23 10.09
C GLN A 33 10.32 23.28 9.35
N VAL A 34 10.48 22.00 9.61
CA VAL A 34 9.64 20.95 9.04
C VAL A 34 9.12 20.02 10.13
N ARG A 35 8.01 19.39 9.83
CA ARG A 35 7.48 18.30 10.63
C ARG A 35 7.65 17.01 9.86
N ILE A 36 8.21 15.97 10.48
CA ILE A 36 8.24 14.65 9.90
C ILE A 36 6.99 13.84 10.28
N PRO A 37 6.55 12.90 9.43
CA PRO A 37 7.09 12.50 8.12
C PRO A 37 7.13 13.65 7.10
N HIS A 38 8.23 13.76 6.35
CA HIS A 38 8.46 14.84 5.38
C HIS A 38 9.14 14.28 4.13
N ASP A 39 8.53 14.54 3.00
CA ASP A 39 9.02 14.21 1.67
C ASP A 39 9.28 15.52 0.91
N TRP A 40 10.54 15.89 0.74
CA TRP A 40 10.85 17.17 0.08
C TRP A 40 10.61 17.14 -1.42
N ALA A 41 10.56 15.96 -2.04
CA ALA A 41 10.46 15.83 -3.49
C ALA A 41 9.05 16.15 -4.02
N ILE A 42 7.98 15.85 -3.24
CA ILE A 42 6.59 16.00 -3.72
C ILE A 42 6.20 17.45 -4.03
N TYR A 43 6.91 18.41 -3.49
CA TYR A 43 6.64 19.82 -3.75
C TYR A 43 7.02 20.27 -5.16
N GLY A 44 7.69 19.43 -5.93
CA GLY A 44 7.94 19.61 -7.35
C GLY A 44 9.04 20.64 -7.67
N PRO A 45 9.05 21.16 -8.88
CA PRO A 45 8.11 20.85 -9.96
C PRO A 45 8.34 19.48 -10.61
N PHE A 46 7.32 18.95 -11.29
CA PHE A 46 7.52 17.92 -12.31
C PHE A 46 8.29 18.55 -13.47
N ASP A 47 9.31 17.88 -13.95
CA ASP A 47 10.14 18.37 -15.05
C ASP A 47 10.62 17.20 -15.92
N ARG A 48 10.49 17.36 -17.24
CA ARG A 48 10.93 16.36 -18.22
C ARG A 48 12.41 15.97 -18.06
N GLN A 49 13.25 16.85 -17.54
CA GLN A 49 14.68 16.62 -17.38
C GLN A 49 15.05 15.93 -16.06
N ASN A 50 14.10 15.78 -15.14
CA ASN A 50 14.36 15.11 -13.88
C ASN A 50 14.45 13.60 -14.09
N ASP A 51 15.46 13.00 -13.47
CA ASP A 51 15.69 11.55 -13.42
C ASP A 51 15.60 10.85 -14.78
N LEU A 52 16.24 11.43 -15.80
CA LEU A 52 16.34 10.82 -17.13
C LEU A 52 17.00 9.44 -17.04
N GLN A 53 16.37 8.44 -17.66
CA GLN A 53 16.85 7.07 -17.67
C GLN A 53 17.25 6.63 -19.08
N VAL A 54 18.25 5.75 -19.15
CA VAL A 54 18.57 5.05 -20.39
C VAL A 54 17.60 3.89 -20.52
N VAL A 55 16.67 3.97 -21.44
CA VAL A 55 15.62 2.98 -21.62
C VAL A 55 15.59 2.44 -23.03
N ALA A 56 15.37 1.10 -23.12
CA ALA A 56 14.84 0.43 -24.28
C ALA A 56 13.77 -0.52 -23.77
N VAL A 57 12.51 -0.22 -24.06
CA VAL A 57 11.38 -1.06 -23.64
C VAL A 57 11.08 -2.03 -24.76
N GLU A 58 11.55 -3.27 -24.62
CA GLU A 58 11.38 -4.30 -25.64
C GLU A 58 9.91 -4.59 -25.93
N GLN A 59 9.05 -4.50 -24.89
CA GLN A 59 7.60 -4.65 -25.02
C GLN A 59 6.99 -3.59 -25.97
N ASN A 60 7.62 -2.41 -26.08
CA ASN A 60 7.23 -1.35 -27.01
C ASN A 60 7.93 -1.46 -28.38
N GLY A 61 8.68 -2.53 -28.62
CA GLY A 61 9.39 -2.77 -29.85
C GLY A 61 10.68 -1.94 -30.02
N GLU A 62 11.20 -1.34 -28.97
CA GLU A 62 12.43 -0.55 -28.98
C GLU A 62 13.68 -1.43 -28.97
N LYS A 63 14.60 -1.19 -29.88
CA LYS A 63 15.85 -1.94 -30.01
C LYS A 63 17.06 -1.15 -29.54
N GLU A 64 16.96 0.16 -29.50
CA GLU A 64 18.06 1.07 -29.15
C GLU A 64 17.74 1.81 -27.84
N GLN A 65 18.72 1.83 -26.94
CA GLN A 65 18.61 2.57 -25.70
C GLN A 65 18.70 4.06 -25.96
N THR A 66 17.77 4.83 -25.40
CA THR A 66 17.73 6.29 -25.49
C THR A 66 17.58 6.89 -24.10
N LEU A 67 18.10 8.12 -23.94
CA LEU A 67 17.95 8.87 -22.70
C LEU A 67 16.62 9.64 -22.75
N LYS A 68 15.64 9.18 -21.99
CA LYS A 68 14.27 9.72 -21.97
C LYS A 68 13.80 9.93 -20.55
N THR A 69 12.60 10.47 -20.38
CA THR A 69 11.92 10.64 -19.08
C THR A 69 11.84 9.32 -18.30
N GLY A 70 11.74 8.20 -19.00
CA GLY A 70 11.82 6.89 -18.40
C GLY A 70 10.65 6.56 -17.48
N ARG A 71 10.87 5.55 -16.63
CA ARG A 71 9.82 4.97 -15.77
C ARG A 71 9.43 5.85 -14.59
N THR A 72 10.25 6.80 -14.20
CA THR A 72 9.89 7.76 -13.14
C THR A 72 8.94 8.86 -13.62
N GLY A 73 8.76 9.03 -14.94
CA GLY A 73 7.79 9.96 -15.50
C GLY A 73 8.14 11.45 -15.29
N GLY A 74 9.43 11.82 -15.17
CA GLY A 74 9.84 13.21 -14.97
C GLY A 74 9.44 13.79 -13.64
N LEU A 75 9.51 12.98 -12.60
CA LEU A 75 9.12 13.29 -11.22
C LEU A 75 9.95 14.42 -10.60
N PRO A 76 9.48 14.98 -9.45
CA PRO A 76 10.17 16.07 -8.76
C PRO A 76 11.61 15.76 -8.38
N PHE A 77 12.37 16.82 -8.13
CA PHE A 77 13.78 16.77 -7.81
C PHE A 77 14.07 15.84 -6.63
N ILE A 78 15.03 14.95 -6.83
CA ILE A 78 15.71 14.14 -5.81
C ILE A 78 17.16 14.64 -5.65
N GLY A 79 17.88 14.18 -4.65
CA GLY A 79 19.27 14.59 -4.41
C GLY A 79 19.64 14.52 -2.94
N LYS A 80 20.39 15.52 -2.48
CA LYS A 80 20.91 15.60 -1.11
C LYS A 80 20.05 16.46 -0.23
N GLY A 81 19.83 16.01 1.03
CA GLY A 81 19.13 16.75 2.05
C GLY A 81 19.72 16.51 3.42
N SER A 82 19.61 17.48 4.30
CA SER A 82 20.04 17.40 5.68
C SER A 82 18.91 17.74 6.61
N TYR A 83 18.79 16.97 7.67
CA TYR A 83 17.88 17.22 8.79
C TYR A 83 18.68 17.40 10.07
N ARG A 84 18.20 18.26 10.96
CA ARG A 84 18.72 18.35 12.31
C ARG A 84 17.62 18.63 13.33
N THR A 85 17.83 18.12 14.54
CA THR A 85 17.00 18.43 15.69
C THR A 85 17.84 18.37 16.97
N THR A 86 17.32 18.92 18.06
CA THR A 86 17.93 18.84 19.39
C THR A 86 16.98 18.13 20.33
N VAL A 87 17.52 17.18 21.09
CA VAL A 87 16.79 16.45 22.12
C VAL A 87 17.47 16.62 23.48
N SER A 88 16.68 16.80 24.53
CA SER A 88 17.19 16.80 25.89
C SER A 88 17.15 15.40 26.48
N ILE A 89 18.28 14.93 27.00
CA ILE A 89 18.44 13.68 27.73
C ILE A 89 18.88 14.02 29.14
N PRO A 90 18.04 13.85 30.17
CA PRO A 90 18.34 14.31 31.52
C PRO A 90 19.48 13.53 32.19
N ASP A 91 19.56 12.21 31.93
CA ASP A 91 20.58 11.33 32.49
C ASP A 91 20.99 10.24 31.48
N THR A 92 22.28 10.02 31.32
CA THR A 92 22.85 8.97 30.47
C THR A 92 23.46 7.83 31.31
N ALA A 93 23.60 8.00 32.63
CA ALA A 93 24.23 7.00 33.46
C ALA A 93 23.40 5.73 33.63
N GLY A 94 23.95 4.59 33.18
CA GLY A 94 23.27 3.30 33.25
C GLY A 94 22.02 3.17 32.37
N ARG A 95 21.85 4.08 31.40
CA ARG A 95 20.76 4.03 30.41
C ARG A 95 21.25 3.69 29.01
N SER A 96 20.32 3.24 28.18
CA SER A 96 20.49 3.01 26.75
C SER A 96 19.55 3.94 25.98
N HIS A 97 20.04 4.55 24.91
CA HIS A 97 19.29 5.45 24.06
C HIS A 97 19.41 5.01 22.60
N VAL A 98 18.30 4.78 21.95
CA VAL A 98 18.24 4.31 20.57
C VAL A 98 17.36 5.25 19.75
N LEU A 99 17.84 5.63 18.58
CA LEU A 99 17.02 6.25 17.54
C LEU A 99 16.51 5.15 16.63
N LEU A 100 15.19 4.94 16.59
CA LEU A 100 14.54 4.03 15.65
C LEU A 100 13.99 4.85 14.50
N PHE A 101 14.48 4.59 13.31
CA PHE A 101 13.98 5.13 12.05
C PHE A 101 13.06 4.10 11.40
N ASP A 102 11.83 4.48 11.10
CA ASP A 102 10.90 3.63 10.36
C ASP A 102 11.22 3.58 8.86
N GLY A 103 12.04 4.51 8.39
CA GLY A 103 12.60 4.63 7.05
C GLY A 103 13.16 6.02 6.80
N ALA A 104 14.19 6.12 5.96
CA ALA A 104 14.86 7.37 5.61
C ALA A 104 15.42 7.31 4.19
N MET A 105 14.87 8.09 3.26
CA MET A 105 15.12 7.96 1.82
C MET A 105 16.15 8.97 1.35
N SER A 106 17.34 8.51 1.05
CA SER A 106 18.02 7.21 1.20
C SER A 106 19.47 7.44 1.65
N ASN A 107 20.28 6.38 1.73
CA ASN A 107 21.69 6.47 2.13
C ASN A 107 21.91 7.28 3.42
N ALA A 108 21.12 6.97 4.42
CA ALA A 108 21.04 7.72 5.66
C ALA A 108 22.33 7.62 6.49
N ARG A 109 22.93 8.76 6.80
CA ARG A 109 24.02 8.88 7.78
C ARG A 109 23.52 9.63 8.99
N VAL A 110 23.55 8.99 10.14
CA VAL A 110 23.06 9.55 11.39
C VAL A 110 24.24 9.98 12.27
N ARG A 111 24.21 11.22 12.74
CA ARG A 111 25.21 11.77 13.64
C ARG A 111 24.55 12.28 14.92
N VAL A 112 25.23 12.09 16.03
CA VAL A 112 24.85 12.65 17.32
C VAL A 112 26.07 13.38 17.89
N ASN A 113 25.89 14.67 18.21
CA ASN A 113 26.96 15.53 18.70
C ASN A 113 28.22 15.50 17.80
N GLY A 114 28.01 15.50 16.48
CA GLY A 114 29.07 15.44 15.48
C GLY A 114 29.67 14.06 15.22
N ARG A 115 29.34 13.04 16.02
CA ARG A 115 29.82 11.66 15.85
C ARG A 115 28.83 10.86 15.00
N GLU A 116 29.29 10.24 13.92
CA GLU A 116 28.48 9.30 13.13
C GLU A 116 28.24 8.01 13.94
N ILE A 117 26.97 7.64 14.10
CA ILE A 117 26.54 6.48 14.89
C ILE A 117 25.90 5.39 14.03
N ALA A 118 25.42 5.73 12.83
CA ALA A 118 24.83 4.76 11.92
C ALA A 118 24.94 5.23 10.46
N TYR A 119 25.00 4.25 9.56
CA TYR A 119 24.78 4.37 8.14
C TYR A 119 23.78 3.30 7.69
N TRP A 120 22.77 3.68 6.91
CA TRP A 120 21.81 2.74 6.33
C TRP A 120 21.45 3.16 4.90
N PRO A 121 21.79 2.34 3.87
CA PRO A 121 21.63 2.75 2.48
C PRO A 121 20.20 2.59 1.97
N TYR A 122 19.47 1.55 2.39
CA TYR A 122 18.15 1.23 1.87
C TYR A 122 17.06 2.05 2.55
N GLY A 123 16.47 2.98 1.79
CA GLY A 123 15.56 3.98 2.34
C GLY A 123 14.23 3.44 2.84
N TYR A 124 13.82 2.27 2.41
CA TYR A 124 12.54 1.66 2.82
C TYR A 124 12.63 0.88 4.13
N ASN A 125 13.83 0.53 4.55
CA ASN A 125 14.00 -0.34 5.70
C ASN A 125 13.98 0.43 7.02
N SER A 126 13.33 -0.14 8.03
CA SER A 126 13.43 0.35 9.40
C SER A 126 14.78 -0.08 10.01
N PHE A 127 15.41 0.84 10.76
CA PHE A 127 16.67 0.54 11.43
C PHE A 127 16.82 1.27 12.76
N ALA A 128 17.54 0.64 13.68
CA ALA A 128 17.86 1.19 14.99
C ALA A 128 19.30 1.68 15.03
N ALA A 129 19.52 2.90 15.51
CA ALA A 129 20.83 3.51 15.71
C ALA A 129 21.10 3.73 17.19
N ASP A 130 22.10 3.04 17.76
CA ASP A 130 22.51 3.21 19.16
C ASP A 130 23.23 4.55 19.34
N MET A 131 22.54 5.52 19.96
CA MET A 131 23.13 6.82 20.26
C MET A 131 23.84 6.86 21.62
N THR A 132 23.72 5.83 22.45
CA THR A 132 24.27 5.78 23.81
C THR A 132 25.75 6.20 23.90
N PRO A 133 26.65 5.74 22.99
CA PRO A 133 28.08 6.11 23.05
C PRO A 133 28.36 7.56 22.68
N ALA A 134 27.40 8.30 22.12
CA ALA A 134 27.55 9.70 21.71
C ALA A 134 26.67 10.66 22.51
N ALA A 135 25.74 10.13 23.31
CA ALA A 135 24.81 10.91 24.12
C ALA A 135 25.51 11.55 25.32
N VAL A 136 25.10 12.77 25.66
CA VAL A 136 25.55 13.49 26.85
C VAL A 136 24.33 13.93 27.66
N PRO A 137 24.47 14.13 29.01
CA PRO A 137 23.42 14.77 29.80
C PRO A 137 23.10 16.18 29.27
N GLY A 138 21.83 16.52 29.17
CA GLY A 138 21.38 17.78 28.61
C GLY A 138 21.05 17.70 27.13
N GLU A 139 21.39 18.73 26.37
CA GLU A 139 21.06 18.83 24.95
C GLU A 139 21.98 17.98 24.08
N ASN A 140 21.35 17.23 23.17
CA ASN A 140 22.03 16.41 22.14
C ASN A 140 21.53 16.82 20.76
N ARG A 141 22.47 17.21 19.91
CA ARG A 141 22.19 17.53 18.49
C ARG A 141 22.21 16.25 17.67
N ILE A 142 21.10 15.98 16.98
CA ILE A 142 20.95 14.87 16.03
C ILE A 142 20.95 15.45 14.62
N GLU A 143 21.72 14.85 13.72
CA GLU A 143 21.81 15.22 12.32
C GLU A 143 21.62 13.97 11.46
N VAL A 144 20.82 14.10 10.38
CA VAL A 144 20.61 13.03 9.40
C VAL A 144 20.93 13.57 8.01
N LEU A 145 21.91 12.98 7.36
CA LEU A 145 22.30 13.29 5.99
C LEU A 145 21.70 12.23 5.08
N LEU A 146 20.95 12.66 4.07
CA LEU A 146 20.30 11.79 3.10
C LEU A 146 20.80 12.10 1.70
N GLU A 147 20.95 11.06 0.88
CA GLU A 147 21.27 11.19 -0.52
C GLU A 147 20.42 10.21 -1.34
N ASN A 148 19.44 10.74 -2.07
CA ASN A 148 18.62 9.97 -2.98
C ASN A 148 19.18 10.12 -4.39
N PHE A 149 19.66 9.01 -4.96
CA PHE A 149 20.30 9.02 -6.27
C PHE A 149 19.28 9.02 -7.40
N GLU A 150 19.63 9.68 -8.50
CA GLU A 150 18.96 9.44 -9.78
C GLU A 150 19.13 8.00 -10.23
N LYS A 151 18.17 7.47 -11.01
CA LYS A 151 18.22 6.11 -11.55
C LYS A 151 18.28 5.02 -10.47
N ALA A 152 17.69 5.29 -9.32
CA ALA A 152 17.68 4.35 -8.18
C ALA A 152 16.40 3.52 -8.11
N SER A 153 15.34 3.91 -8.82
CA SER A 153 14.02 3.30 -8.75
C SER A 153 13.31 3.35 -10.11
N ARG A 154 12.30 2.49 -10.29
CA ARG A 154 11.38 2.48 -11.43
C ARG A 154 10.09 3.25 -11.15
N TRP A 155 9.87 3.70 -9.92
CA TRP A 155 8.72 4.46 -9.45
C TRP A 155 9.19 5.64 -8.59
N TYR A 156 8.26 6.45 -8.13
CA TYR A 156 8.54 7.55 -7.21
C TYR A 156 9.03 7.03 -5.85
N PRO A 157 10.29 7.23 -5.47
CA PRO A 157 10.80 6.75 -4.19
C PRO A 157 10.43 7.68 -3.02
N GLY A 158 10.09 8.95 -3.29
CA GLY A 158 10.10 10.01 -2.31
C GLY A 158 11.51 10.41 -1.89
N ALA A 159 11.63 11.34 -0.97
CA ALA A 159 12.91 11.78 -0.42
C ALA A 159 12.74 12.41 0.97
N GLY A 160 13.57 11.99 1.93
CA GLY A 160 13.57 12.62 3.24
C GLY A 160 13.36 11.66 4.41
N LEU A 161 13.12 12.25 5.57
CA LEU A 161 12.58 11.54 6.73
C LEU A 161 11.07 11.37 6.52
N TYR A 162 10.73 10.48 5.58
CA TYR A 162 9.37 10.29 5.08
C TYR A 162 8.53 9.35 5.95
N ARG A 163 9.17 8.74 6.98
CA ARG A 163 8.55 7.93 8.04
C ARG A 163 8.95 8.48 9.41
N ASN A 164 8.39 7.93 10.47
CA ASN A 164 8.64 8.39 11.81
C ASN A 164 10.08 8.12 12.29
N VAL A 165 10.54 8.94 13.25
CA VAL A 165 11.77 8.73 14.00
C VAL A 165 11.42 8.75 15.48
N HIS A 166 11.83 7.70 16.22
CA HIS A 166 11.55 7.51 17.62
C HIS A 166 12.85 7.61 18.42
N LEU A 167 12.79 8.30 19.56
CA LEU A 167 13.83 8.20 20.57
C LEU A 167 13.34 7.26 21.67
N ILE A 168 13.99 6.11 21.78
CA ILE A 168 13.70 5.08 22.79
C ILE A 168 14.78 5.15 23.86
N SER A 169 14.38 5.37 25.11
CA SER A 169 15.29 5.42 26.27
C SER A 169 14.90 4.33 27.27
N THR A 170 15.85 3.49 27.64
CA THR A 170 15.63 2.36 28.56
C THR A 170 16.68 2.33 29.65
N GLY A 171 16.47 1.51 30.67
CA GLY A 171 17.55 1.08 31.57
C GLY A 171 18.58 0.25 30.79
N LYS A 172 19.75 0.00 31.43
CA LYS A 172 20.79 -0.86 30.84
C LYS A 172 20.29 -2.28 30.55
N VAL A 173 19.47 -2.83 31.44
CA VAL A 173 18.83 -4.14 31.24
C VAL A 173 17.45 -3.90 30.67
N HIS A 174 17.22 -4.34 29.45
CA HIS A 174 15.96 -4.09 28.73
C HIS A 174 15.68 -5.13 27.65
N ILE A 175 14.47 -5.14 27.11
CA ILE A 175 14.11 -5.85 25.88
C ILE A 175 14.49 -4.94 24.69
N PRO A 176 15.37 -5.37 23.78
CA PRO A 176 15.75 -4.56 22.63
C PRO A 176 14.56 -4.34 21.68
N VAL A 177 14.72 -3.39 20.76
CA VAL A 177 13.76 -3.17 19.67
C VAL A 177 13.54 -4.49 18.92
N TRP A 178 12.26 -4.85 18.72
CA TRP A 178 11.83 -6.13 18.10
C TRP A 178 12.38 -7.39 18.83
N GLY A 179 12.63 -7.30 20.13
CA GLY A 179 13.23 -8.36 20.94
C GLY A 179 12.28 -9.46 21.38
N THR A 180 11.05 -9.49 20.84
CA THR A 180 10.04 -10.51 21.14
C THR A 180 9.64 -11.29 19.88
N ARG A 181 9.27 -12.57 20.08
CA ARG A 181 8.63 -13.39 19.03
C ARG A 181 7.50 -14.19 19.66
N ILE A 182 6.28 -13.99 19.10
CA ILE A 182 5.08 -14.71 19.54
C ILE A 182 4.63 -15.67 18.44
N THR A 183 4.32 -16.89 18.83
CA THR A 183 3.71 -17.90 17.96
C THR A 183 2.52 -18.53 18.66
N THR A 184 1.58 -19.07 17.87
CA THR A 184 0.39 -19.78 18.34
C THR A 184 0.40 -21.22 17.82
N PRO A 185 1.27 -22.10 18.39
CA PRO A 185 1.54 -23.42 17.82
C PRO A 185 0.35 -24.39 17.89
N VAL A 186 -0.59 -24.11 18.76
CA VAL A 186 -1.81 -24.92 18.94
C VAL A 186 -3.00 -23.98 19.05
N VAL A 187 -4.00 -24.19 18.23
CA VAL A 187 -5.27 -23.42 18.27
C VAL A 187 -6.42 -24.39 18.11
N HIS A 188 -7.31 -24.42 19.10
CA HIS A 188 -8.57 -25.13 19.11
C HIS A 188 -9.72 -24.16 19.41
N ASP A 189 -10.96 -24.64 19.30
CA ASP A 189 -12.13 -23.78 19.51
C ASP A 189 -12.22 -23.24 20.95
N ASP A 190 -11.78 -24.03 21.91
CA ASP A 190 -11.89 -23.77 23.35
C ASP A 190 -10.57 -23.30 24.01
N TYR A 191 -9.43 -23.46 23.34
CA TYR A 191 -8.16 -22.95 23.85
C TYR A 191 -7.11 -22.70 22.73
N ALA A 192 -6.16 -21.82 23.04
CA ALA A 192 -4.95 -21.62 22.22
C ALA A 192 -3.69 -21.63 23.08
N GLY A 193 -2.66 -22.33 22.60
CA GLY A 193 -1.31 -22.26 23.14
C GLY A 193 -0.57 -21.07 22.53
N VAL A 194 -0.06 -20.17 23.36
CA VAL A 194 0.76 -19.03 22.96
C VAL A 194 2.18 -19.24 23.47
N ALA A 195 3.18 -19.13 22.58
CA ALA A 195 4.59 -19.22 22.91
C ALA A 195 5.26 -17.87 22.66
N LEU A 196 5.95 -17.33 23.68
CA LEU A 196 6.65 -16.05 23.63
C LEU A 196 8.13 -16.24 23.90
N GLU A 197 8.97 -15.92 22.92
CA GLU A 197 10.42 -15.79 23.08
C GLU A 197 10.79 -14.33 23.36
N ILE A 198 11.76 -14.14 24.27
CA ILE A 198 12.17 -12.80 24.73
C ILE A 198 13.69 -12.72 24.73
N GLU A 199 14.20 -11.64 24.14
CA GLU A 199 15.61 -11.25 24.23
C GLU A 199 15.80 -10.24 25.37
N VAL A 200 16.84 -10.40 26.16
CA VAL A 200 17.22 -9.47 27.23
C VAL A 200 18.63 -8.93 26.96
N ALA A 201 18.72 -7.63 26.77
CA ALA A 201 20.00 -6.92 26.58
C ALA A 201 20.54 -6.37 27.91
N GLY A 202 21.84 -6.06 27.93
CA GLY A 202 22.51 -5.33 29.02
C GLY A 202 22.72 -6.08 30.32
N LEU A 203 22.33 -7.36 30.38
CA LEU A 203 22.52 -8.19 31.57
C LEU A 203 24.01 -8.57 31.77
N ALA A 204 24.57 -8.24 32.91
CA ALA A 204 25.96 -8.56 33.21
C ALA A 204 26.14 -10.05 33.52
N LYS A 205 27.41 -10.54 33.42
CA LYS A 205 27.74 -11.92 33.80
C LYS A 205 27.37 -12.17 35.28
N HIS A 206 26.80 -13.33 35.56
CA HIS A 206 26.31 -13.74 36.89
C HIS A 206 25.14 -12.89 37.46
N GLN A 207 24.58 -11.97 36.71
CA GLN A 207 23.31 -11.31 37.07
C GLN A 207 22.13 -12.07 36.51
N SER A 208 21.07 -12.14 37.28
CA SER A 208 19.78 -12.70 36.82
C SER A 208 18.65 -11.70 36.97
N VAL A 209 17.59 -11.90 36.25
CA VAL A 209 16.32 -11.17 36.34
C VAL A 209 15.14 -12.14 36.35
N ASP A 210 14.01 -11.69 36.83
CA ASP A 210 12.74 -12.36 36.63
C ASP A 210 12.05 -11.71 35.42
N ILE A 211 11.33 -12.52 34.65
CA ILE A 211 10.50 -12.04 33.54
C ILE A 211 9.07 -12.46 33.80
N VAL A 212 8.18 -11.47 33.81
CA VAL A 212 6.75 -11.64 34.03
C VAL A 212 6.00 -11.12 32.84
N THR A 213 5.12 -11.95 32.25
CA THR A 213 4.31 -11.55 31.11
C THR A 213 2.84 -11.82 31.42
N ASP A 214 2.01 -10.82 31.16
CA ASP A 214 0.56 -10.91 31.13
C ASP A 214 0.08 -10.87 29.68
N ILE A 215 -0.70 -11.85 29.27
CA ILE A 215 -1.43 -11.83 28.00
C ILE A 215 -2.76 -11.12 28.23
N LEU A 216 -2.95 -10.00 27.58
CA LEU A 216 -4.15 -9.16 27.68
C LEU A 216 -5.06 -9.41 26.47
N ASP A 217 -6.35 -9.52 26.69
CA ASP A 217 -7.36 -9.54 25.63
C ASP A 217 -7.60 -8.13 25.05
N ALA A 218 -8.46 -8.01 24.05
CA ALA A 218 -8.80 -6.73 23.42
C ALA A 218 -9.47 -5.71 24.37
N ALA A 219 -10.03 -6.15 25.48
CA ALA A 219 -10.61 -5.28 26.52
C ALA A 219 -9.60 -4.92 27.63
N GLY A 220 -8.36 -5.44 27.55
CA GLY A 220 -7.30 -5.21 28.53
C GLY A 220 -7.36 -6.15 29.75
N ASN A 221 -8.22 -7.18 29.73
CA ASN A 221 -8.27 -8.16 30.80
C ASN A 221 -7.14 -9.18 30.64
N VAL A 222 -6.63 -9.69 31.79
CA VAL A 222 -5.58 -10.72 31.79
C VAL A 222 -6.18 -12.07 31.44
N ALA A 223 -5.84 -12.57 30.25
CA ALA A 223 -6.23 -13.90 29.77
C ALA A 223 -5.28 -15.02 30.26
N ALA A 224 -3.99 -14.70 30.44
CA ALA A 224 -3.00 -15.64 30.99
C ALA A 224 -1.80 -14.87 31.57
N THR A 225 -1.10 -15.49 32.51
CA THR A 225 0.12 -14.95 33.13
C THR A 225 1.22 -15.99 33.17
N GLY A 226 2.46 -15.58 32.91
CA GLY A 226 3.65 -16.42 33.01
C GLY A 226 4.79 -15.75 33.73
N ARG A 227 5.62 -16.53 34.44
CA ARG A 227 6.81 -16.03 35.13
C ARG A 227 7.98 -16.98 34.98
N ASN A 228 9.14 -16.46 34.52
CA ASN A 228 10.44 -17.14 34.58
C ASN A 228 11.33 -16.43 35.60
N ARG A 229 11.85 -17.18 36.55
CA ARG A 229 12.76 -16.66 37.57
C ARG A 229 14.22 -16.96 37.22
N TYR A 230 15.10 -16.07 37.65
CA TYR A 230 16.55 -16.24 37.53
C TYR A 230 17.05 -16.44 36.09
N VAL A 231 16.54 -15.62 35.18
CA VAL A 231 17.00 -15.60 33.78
C VAL A 231 18.37 -14.92 33.71
N TYR A 232 19.37 -15.65 33.19
CA TYR A 232 20.77 -15.20 33.09
C TYR A 232 21.10 -14.75 31.65
N ARG A 233 22.20 -14.00 31.54
CA ARG A 233 22.72 -13.54 30.25
C ARG A 233 22.94 -14.69 29.27
N GLY A 234 22.42 -14.49 28.03
CA GLY A 234 22.55 -15.45 26.95
C GLY A 234 21.66 -16.67 27.04
N GLN A 235 20.83 -16.76 28.06
CA GLN A 235 19.83 -17.82 28.17
C GLN A 235 18.72 -17.56 27.16
N ARG A 236 18.39 -18.56 26.37
CA ARG A 236 17.17 -18.58 25.54
C ARG A 236 16.10 -19.35 26.27
N PHE A 237 14.91 -18.83 26.29
CA PHE A 237 13.77 -19.46 26.89
C PHE A 237 12.48 -19.02 26.21
N THR A 238 11.47 -19.84 26.34
CA THR A 238 10.12 -19.57 25.82
C THR A 238 9.15 -19.64 26.99
N GLN A 239 8.35 -18.58 27.14
CA GLN A 239 7.17 -18.64 28.00
C GLN A 239 6.02 -19.25 27.20
N GLN A 240 5.27 -20.13 27.87
CA GLN A 240 4.09 -20.76 27.27
C GLN A 240 2.85 -20.40 28.07
N PHE A 241 1.80 -20.05 27.36
CA PHE A 241 0.52 -19.64 27.94
C PHE A 241 -0.61 -20.47 27.33
N LEU A 242 -1.65 -20.67 28.10
CA LEU A 242 -2.93 -21.19 27.64
C LEU A 242 -3.95 -20.06 27.70
N VAL A 243 -4.53 -19.73 26.57
CA VAL A 243 -5.63 -18.78 26.45
C VAL A 243 -6.90 -19.59 26.22
N ASN A 244 -7.85 -19.52 27.13
CA ASN A 244 -9.15 -20.19 27.02
C ASN A 244 -10.09 -19.31 26.16
N ASP A 245 -10.99 -19.96 25.42
CA ASP A 245 -11.99 -19.34 24.55
C ASP A 245 -11.40 -18.23 23.66
N PRO A 246 -10.35 -18.54 22.85
CA PRO A 246 -9.61 -17.52 22.12
C PRO A 246 -10.48 -16.87 21.04
N GLN A 247 -10.40 -15.53 20.95
CA GLN A 247 -10.98 -14.79 19.84
C GLN A 247 -9.97 -14.75 18.69
N LEU A 248 -10.27 -15.45 17.59
CA LEU A 248 -9.35 -15.58 16.47
C LEU A 248 -9.34 -14.31 15.61
N TRP A 249 -8.14 -13.94 15.16
CA TRP A 249 -7.97 -12.88 14.19
C TRP A 249 -8.37 -13.34 12.78
N SER A 250 -9.19 -12.55 12.10
CA SER A 250 -9.50 -12.69 10.67
C SER A 250 -9.81 -11.33 10.04
N PRO A 251 -9.90 -11.20 8.70
CA PRO A 251 -10.36 -9.98 8.04
C PRO A 251 -11.74 -9.49 8.49
N GLU A 252 -12.61 -10.40 8.91
CA GLU A 252 -13.95 -10.10 9.41
C GLU A 252 -13.98 -9.77 10.90
N SER A 253 -13.06 -10.35 11.67
CA SER A 253 -12.94 -10.19 13.13
C SER A 253 -11.49 -10.00 13.53
N PRO A 254 -10.93 -8.77 13.37
CA PRO A 254 -9.51 -8.51 13.57
C PRO A 254 -9.14 -8.34 15.06
N THR A 255 -9.45 -9.38 15.87
CA THR A 255 -9.19 -9.37 17.31
C THR A 255 -7.69 -9.49 17.60
N ARG A 256 -7.18 -8.60 18.45
CA ARG A 256 -5.78 -8.59 18.89
C ARG A 256 -5.66 -8.81 20.38
N TYR A 257 -4.54 -9.41 20.76
CA TYR A 257 -4.05 -9.55 22.13
C TYR A 257 -2.78 -8.72 22.30
N THR A 258 -2.39 -8.47 23.56
CA THR A 258 -1.13 -7.81 23.89
C THR A 258 -0.39 -8.64 24.94
N ALA A 259 0.86 -8.98 24.65
CA ALA A 259 1.78 -9.52 25.65
C ALA A 259 2.51 -8.38 26.32
N ARG A 260 2.17 -8.09 27.60
CA ARG A 260 2.86 -7.08 28.42
C ARG A 260 3.92 -7.78 29.25
N THR A 261 5.18 -7.57 28.88
CA THR A 261 6.32 -8.23 29.49
C THR A 261 7.13 -7.28 30.35
N ARG A 262 7.38 -7.64 31.61
CA ARG A 262 8.20 -6.90 32.57
C ARG A 262 9.46 -7.69 32.88
N ILE A 263 10.60 -6.97 32.89
CA ILE A 263 11.84 -7.47 33.47
C ILE A 263 11.92 -6.94 34.89
N GLU A 264 12.03 -7.85 35.86
CA GLU A 264 12.04 -7.49 37.28
C GLU A 264 13.34 -7.96 37.94
N ARG A 265 13.83 -7.20 38.97
CA ARG A 265 14.89 -7.62 39.85
C ARG A 265 14.58 -7.16 41.29
N ASN A 266 14.53 -8.11 42.24
CA ASN A 266 14.22 -7.86 43.63
C ASN A 266 12.91 -7.04 43.83
N GLY A 267 11.94 -7.25 42.96
CA GLY A 267 10.63 -6.55 42.99
C GLY A 267 10.61 -5.20 42.29
N GLU A 268 11.74 -4.72 41.77
CA GLU A 268 11.83 -3.51 40.95
C GLU A 268 11.67 -3.85 39.46
N VAL A 269 10.81 -3.12 38.74
CA VAL A 269 10.64 -3.23 37.26
C VAL A 269 11.78 -2.45 36.59
N LEU A 270 12.64 -3.17 35.86
CA LEU A 270 13.76 -2.61 35.11
C LEU A 270 13.36 -2.23 33.68
N ASP A 271 12.38 -2.91 33.08
CA ASP A 271 11.84 -2.61 31.77
C ASP A 271 10.42 -3.19 31.61
N GLU A 272 9.60 -2.54 30.81
CA GLU A 272 8.28 -3.03 30.40
C GLU A 272 8.15 -2.88 28.88
N TYR A 273 7.68 -3.94 28.22
CA TYR A 273 7.56 -4.00 26.76
C TYR A 273 6.24 -4.64 26.35
N GLU A 274 5.49 -3.96 25.48
CA GLU A 274 4.24 -4.48 24.95
C GLU A 274 4.45 -5.02 23.53
N THR A 275 3.88 -6.21 23.27
CA THR A 275 3.89 -6.86 21.96
C THR A 275 2.46 -7.19 21.56
N PRO A 276 1.86 -6.43 20.64
CA PRO A 276 0.57 -6.79 20.06
C PRO A 276 0.71 -8.03 19.17
N PHE A 277 -0.31 -8.89 19.17
CA PHE A 277 -0.36 -10.09 18.34
C PHE A 277 -1.81 -10.54 18.12
N GLY A 278 -2.03 -11.52 17.25
CA GLY A 278 -3.32 -12.18 17.06
C GLY A 278 -3.18 -13.69 17.11
N ILE A 279 -4.27 -14.38 17.48
CA ILE A 279 -4.36 -15.84 17.49
C ILE A 279 -5.06 -16.27 16.20
N ARG A 280 -4.43 -17.10 15.38
CA ARG A 280 -4.98 -17.64 14.15
C ARG A 280 -4.22 -18.87 13.67
N THR A 281 -4.83 -19.62 12.75
CA THR A 281 -4.16 -20.67 11.99
C THR A 281 -4.02 -20.28 10.51
N LEU A 282 -2.89 -20.64 9.90
CA LEU A 282 -2.62 -20.51 8.48
C LEU A 282 -2.24 -21.89 7.95
N GLU A 283 -3.01 -22.40 6.99
CA GLU A 283 -2.74 -23.69 6.37
C GLU A 283 -2.72 -23.53 4.85
N TYR A 284 -1.65 -23.99 4.22
CA TYR A 284 -1.47 -24.04 2.78
C TYR A 284 -1.42 -25.51 2.37
N VAL A 285 -2.50 -25.99 1.75
CA VAL A 285 -2.72 -27.42 1.53
C VAL A 285 -2.63 -27.72 0.03
N PRO A 286 -1.70 -28.60 -0.39
CA PRO A 286 -1.60 -29.02 -1.79
C PRO A 286 -2.96 -29.41 -2.37
N GLU A 287 -3.24 -28.94 -3.60
CA GLU A 287 -4.48 -29.17 -4.36
C GLU A 287 -5.77 -28.57 -3.75
N LYS A 288 -5.73 -28.05 -2.51
CA LYS A 288 -6.89 -27.49 -1.81
C LYS A 288 -6.82 -25.99 -1.52
N GLY A 289 -5.63 -25.41 -1.62
CA GLY A 289 -5.43 -23.98 -1.44
C GLY A 289 -5.14 -23.50 -0.02
N PHE A 290 -5.51 -22.27 0.27
CA PHE A 290 -5.26 -21.60 1.55
C PHE A 290 -6.46 -21.66 2.49
N PHE A 291 -6.20 -21.95 3.78
CA PHE A 291 -7.19 -21.94 4.84
C PHE A 291 -6.75 -20.98 5.95
N LEU A 292 -7.66 -20.10 6.32
CA LEU A 292 -7.52 -19.21 7.48
C LEU A 292 -8.50 -19.69 8.57
N ASN A 293 -7.97 -20.06 9.73
CA ASN A 293 -8.78 -20.60 10.82
C ASN A 293 -9.66 -21.79 10.37
N GLY A 294 -9.07 -22.69 9.56
CA GLY A 294 -9.76 -23.87 9.02
C GLY A 294 -10.80 -23.58 7.93
N ARG A 295 -10.96 -22.31 7.48
CA ARG A 295 -11.90 -21.93 6.43
C ARG A 295 -11.18 -21.72 5.11
N PRO A 296 -11.64 -22.34 3.99
CA PRO A 296 -11.11 -22.04 2.67
C PRO A 296 -11.18 -20.55 2.37
N THR A 297 -10.06 -19.99 1.96
CA THR A 297 -9.93 -18.54 1.72
C THR A 297 -9.12 -18.30 0.45
N LYS A 298 -9.60 -17.39 -0.40
CA LYS A 298 -8.85 -16.90 -1.57
C LYS A 298 -8.29 -15.51 -1.27
N PHE A 299 -7.08 -15.24 -1.74
CA PHE A 299 -6.56 -13.87 -1.73
C PHE A 299 -7.28 -13.05 -2.80
N LYS A 300 -8.11 -12.12 -2.35
CA LYS A 300 -8.70 -11.05 -3.14
C LYS A 300 -7.82 -9.81 -2.93
N GLY A 301 -6.59 -9.88 -3.44
CA GLY A 301 -5.51 -8.98 -3.08
C GLY A 301 -5.22 -7.92 -4.14
N VAL A 302 -4.54 -6.87 -3.70
CA VAL A 302 -3.95 -5.84 -4.58
C VAL A 302 -2.50 -5.61 -4.20
N CYS A 303 -1.66 -5.25 -5.19
CA CYS A 303 -0.34 -4.69 -4.95
C CYS A 303 -0.48 -3.18 -4.71
N ASN A 304 0.22 -2.65 -3.72
CA ASN A 304 0.30 -1.20 -3.49
C ASN A 304 1.75 -0.75 -3.38
N HIS A 305 2.09 0.33 -4.06
CA HIS A 305 3.30 1.10 -3.78
C HIS A 305 3.13 1.90 -2.48
N HIS A 306 4.25 2.44 -1.99
CA HIS A 306 4.31 3.10 -0.67
C HIS A 306 3.86 4.55 -0.68
N ASP A 307 3.77 5.19 -1.85
CA ASP A 307 3.33 6.58 -1.93
C ASP A 307 1.83 6.73 -1.69
N LEU A 308 1.45 7.91 -1.25
CA LEU A 308 0.08 8.30 -0.94
C LEU A 308 -0.48 9.27 -2.00
N GLY A 309 -0.09 9.08 -3.26
CA GLY A 309 -0.50 9.91 -4.38
C GLY A 309 -0.09 11.37 -4.18
N PRO A 310 -1.04 12.33 -4.12
CA PRO A 310 -0.71 13.76 -4.02
C PRO A 310 -0.01 14.18 -2.72
N LEU A 311 0.03 13.30 -1.72
CA LEU A 311 0.78 13.50 -0.46
C LEU A 311 2.24 13.06 -0.57
N GLY A 312 2.64 12.41 -1.68
CA GLY A 312 3.97 11.84 -1.85
C GLY A 312 4.21 10.62 -0.97
N ALA A 313 5.46 10.41 -0.56
CA ALA A 313 5.86 9.27 0.26
C ALA A 313 5.74 9.51 1.78
N ALA A 314 5.51 10.75 2.21
CA ALA A 314 5.38 11.09 3.63
C ALA A 314 4.22 10.33 4.29
N VAL A 315 4.54 9.40 5.19
CA VAL A 315 3.55 8.52 5.79
C VAL A 315 2.52 9.31 6.61
N ASN A 316 1.24 9.01 6.36
CA ASN A 316 0.13 9.55 7.13
C ASN A 316 -0.86 8.42 7.46
N ARG A 317 -1.08 8.17 8.75
CA ARG A 317 -1.95 7.07 9.24
C ARG A 317 -3.41 7.24 8.78
N SER A 318 -3.92 8.48 8.70
CA SER A 318 -5.28 8.75 8.23
C SER A 318 -5.45 8.42 6.74
N ALA A 319 -4.43 8.74 5.92
CA ALA A 319 -4.39 8.38 4.51
C ALA A 319 -4.34 6.86 4.30
N LEU A 320 -3.45 6.16 5.00
CA LEU A 320 -3.35 4.69 4.93
C LEU A 320 -4.67 4.01 5.36
N ARG A 321 -5.32 4.51 6.40
CA ARG A 321 -6.64 4.02 6.83
C ARG A 321 -7.66 4.17 5.71
N TYR A 322 -7.71 5.32 5.04
CA TYR A 322 -8.65 5.55 3.95
C TYR A 322 -8.37 4.66 2.73
N GLN A 323 -7.10 4.38 2.41
CA GLN A 323 -6.77 3.38 1.37
C GLN A 323 -7.34 2.01 1.73
N ILE A 324 -7.15 1.54 2.96
CA ILE A 324 -7.68 0.24 3.42
C ILE A 324 -9.22 0.24 3.39
N GLU A 325 -9.87 1.33 3.79
CA GLU A 325 -11.33 1.48 3.73
C GLU A 325 -11.86 1.32 2.30
N LEU A 326 -11.23 1.99 1.33
CA LEU A 326 -11.61 1.89 -0.10
C LEU A 326 -11.42 0.46 -0.64
N LEU A 327 -10.32 -0.21 -0.28
CA LEU A 327 -10.06 -1.59 -0.69
C LEU A 327 -11.06 -2.58 -0.06
N LYS A 328 -11.37 -2.43 1.22
CA LYS A 328 -12.38 -3.27 1.90
C LYS A 328 -13.79 -3.05 1.34
N GLU A 329 -14.14 -1.82 1.00
CA GLU A 329 -15.41 -1.49 0.34
C GLU A 329 -15.50 -2.14 -1.06
N MET A 330 -14.40 -2.29 -1.77
CA MET A 330 -14.33 -3.05 -3.01
C MET A 330 -14.44 -4.56 -2.79
N GLY A 331 -14.16 -5.06 -1.60
CA GLY A 331 -14.15 -6.49 -1.26
C GLY A 331 -12.76 -7.12 -1.24
N ALA A 332 -11.68 -6.33 -1.33
CA ALA A 332 -10.34 -6.83 -1.15
C ALA A 332 -10.10 -7.26 0.31
N ASN A 333 -9.33 -8.34 0.50
CA ASN A 333 -8.96 -8.90 1.80
C ASN A 333 -7.45 -8.96 2.03
N ALA A 334 -6.64 -8.57 1.04
CA ALA A 334 -5.18 -8.66 1.12
C ALA A 334 -4.47 -7.52 0.37
N ILE A 335 -3.27 -7.17 0.84
CA ILE A 335 -2.34 -6.24 0.18
C ILE A 335 -0.97 -6.91 0.07
N ARG A 336 -0.34 -6.82 -1.11
CA ARG A 336 1.09 -7.05 -1.31
C ARG A 336 1.81 -5.72 -1.29
N THR A 337 2.84 -5.59 -0.44
CA THR A 337 3.61 -4.36 -0.33
C THR A 337 4.70 -4.31 -1.39
N ALA A 338 4.35 -3.78 -2.53
CA ALA A 338 5.23 -3.73 -3.72
C ALA A 338 6.16 -2.50 -3.68
N HIS A 339 7.42 -2.65 -3.87
CA HIS A 339 8.26 -3.86 -3.73
C HIS A 339 9.28 -3.58 -2.64
N ASN A 340 8.83 -3.26 -1.45
CA ASN A 340 9.68 -2.79 -0.35
C ASN A 340 9.01 -2.96 1.02
N MET A 341 9.81 -2.92 2.07
CA MET A 341 9.32 -2.99 3.45
C MET A 341 8.28 -1.88 3.70
N PRO A 342 7.06 -2.22 4.14
CA PRO A 342 6.00 -1.24 4.41
C PRO A 342 6.32 -0.37 5.64
N ALA A 343 5.60 0.73 5.79
CA ALA A 343 5.62 1.51 7.02
C ALA A 343 4.94 0.72 8.16
N PRO A 344 5.42 0.85 9.41
CA PRO A 344 4.79 0.21 10.57
C PRO A 344 3.30 0.53 10.69
N GLU A 345 2.89 1.77 10.39
CA GLU A 345 1.50 2.21 10.44
C GLU A 345 0.58 1.44 9.50
N LEU A 346 1.10 1.01 8.33
CA LEU A 346 0.31 0.18 7.40
C LEU A 346 0.06 -1.20 8.01
N VAL A 347 1.09 -1.82 8.57
CA VAL A 347 0.98 -3.15 9.19
C VAL A 347 0.04 -3.12 10.40
N GLU A 348 0.19 -2.12 11.27
CA GLU A 348 -0.70 -1.92 12.41
C GLU A 348 -2.16 -1.72 11.99
N LEU A 349 -2.41 -0.89 10.96
CA LEU A 349 -3.76 -0.68 10.44
C LEU A 349 -4.34 -1.95 9.81
N CYS A 350 -3.52 -2.74 9.13
CA CYS A 350 -3.95 -4.04 8.60
C CYS A 350 -4.31 -5.03 9.72
N ASP A 351 -3.54 -5.03 10.82
CA ASP A 351 -3.88 -5.79 12.03
C ASP A 351 -5.20 -5.33 12.66
N GLU A 352 -5.42 -4.01 12.72
CA GLU A 352 -6.61 -3.39 13.33
C GLU A 352 -7.88 -3.53 12.49
N MET A 353 -7.73 -3.41 11.18
CA MET A 353 -8.87 -3.33 10.26
C MET A 353 -9.18 -4.67 9.59
N GLY A 354 -8.33 -5.68 9.77
CA GLY A 354 -8.50 -6.98 9.15
C GLY A 354 -8.19 -6.95 7.65
N MET A 355 -6.90 -6.78 7.31
CA MET A 355 -6.39 -6.86 5.94
C MET A 355 -5.15 -7.74 5.95
N MET A 356 -5.16 -8.85 5.23
CA MET A 356 -3.99 -9.73 5.14
C MET A 356 -2.84 -9.05 4.38
N LEU A 357 -1.61 -9.40 4.74
CA LEU A 357 -0.41 -8.84 4.11
C LEU A 357 0.50 -9.95 3.57
N MET A 358 0.92 -9.78 2.33
CA MET A 358 2.14 -10.36 1.78
C MET A 358 3.21 -9.27 1.80
N VAL A 359 4.17 -9.39 2.72
CA VAL A 359 5.21 -8.37 2.92
C VAL A 359 6.43 -8.71 2.09
N GLU A 360 6.88 -7.75 1.29
CA GLU A 360 7.98 -7.90 0.35
C GLU A 360 9.05 -6.84 0.57
N PRO A 361 10.37 -7.19 0.61
CA PRO A 361 11.42 -6.23 0.88
C PRO A 361 12.08 -5.65 -0.36
N PHE A 362 12.21 -6.42 -1.46
CA PHE A 362 13.13 -6.11 -2.55
C PHE A 362 12.50 -6.26 -3.94
N ASP A 363 12.73 -5.27 -4.80
CA ASP A 363 12.50 -5.37 -6.24
C ASP A 363 13.72 -5.92 -6.99
N ASP A 364 14.89 -5.90 -6.36
CA ASP A 364 16.18 -6.20 -6.95
C ASP A 364 17.04 -7.10 -6.05
N TRP A 365 17.78 -8.05 -6.68
CA TRP A 365 18.88 -8.79 -6.05
C TRP A 365 20.21 -8.44 -6.72
N GLY A 366 21.27 -9.22 -6.43
CA GLY A 366 22.61 -8.90 -6.87
C GLY A 366 22.86 -9.04 -8.38
N PHE A 367 22.17 -9.95 -9.06
CA PHE A 367 22.41 -10.26 -10.46
C PHE A 367 21.61 -9.31 -11.38
N ARG A 368 22.29 -8.56 -12.26
CA ARG A 368 21.72 -7.64 -13.23
C ARG A 368 20.64 -6.72 -12.66
N PRO A 369 21.03 -5.79 -11.76
CA PRO A 369 20.08 -4.86 -11.15
C PRO A 369 19.22 -4.12 -12.18
N LYS A 370 17.93 -4.01 -11.93
CA LYS A 370 16.96 -3.32 -12.82
C LYS A 370 17.22 -1.82 -12.92
N SER A 371 17.80 -1.23 -11.88
CA SER A 371 18.15 0.19 -11.83
C SER A 371 19.63 0.37 -11.49
N PRO A 372 20.39 1.21 -12.23
CA PRO A 372 21.83 1.36 -12.04
C PRO A 372 22.27 1.74 -10.62
N ASN A 373 21.45 2.57 -9.95
CA ASN A 373 21.67 3.00 -8.57
C ASN A 373 20.68 2.36 -7.59
N GLY A 374 19.97 1.31 -8.02
CA GLY A 374 18.99 0.57 -7.21
C GLY A 374 19.61 -0.28 -6.12
N TYR A 375 18.75 -1.08 -5.46
CA TYR A 375 19.14 -1.87 -4.31
C TYR A 375 20.13 -2.99 -4.63
N GLY A 376 20.12 -3.53 -5.86
CA GLY A 376 21.00 -4.63 -6.25
C GLY A 376 22.50 -4.37 -5.98
N ARG A 377 22.93 -3.10 -6.04
CA ARG A 377 24.32 -2.71 -5.68
C ARG A 377 24.65 -2.91 -4.20
N PHE A 378 23.67 -3.00 -3.33
CA PHE A 378 23.83 -3.19 -1.89
C PHE A 378 23.52 -4.61 -1.44
N PHE A 379 22.90 -5.41 -2.30
CA PHE A 379 22.31 -6.70 -1.97
C PHE A 379 23.28 -7.63 -1.22
N THR A 380 24.46 -7.85 -1.73
CA THR A 380 25.44 -8.78 -1.14
C THR A 380 25.84 -8.42 0.29
N GLU A 381 25.89 -7.13 0.61
CA GLU A 381 26.30 -6.68 1.95
C GLU A 381 25.11 -6.48 2.90
N TRP A 382 23.95 -6.09 2.36
CA TRP A 382 22.86 -5.56 3.17
C TRP A 382 21.62 -6.45 3.23
N ALA A 383 21.40 -7.36 2.28
CA ALA A 383 20.17 -8.12 2.18
C ALA A 383 19.80 -8.90 3.46
N GLU A 384 20.80 -9.54 4.11
CA GLU A 384 20.56 -10.26 5.36
C GLU A 384 20.13 -9.31 6.50
N ARG A 385 20.72 -8.12 6.58
CA ARG A 385 20.38 -7.10 7.59
C ARG A 385 18.99 -6.53 7.37
N ASP A 386 18.69 -6.17 6.13
CA ASP A 386 17.40 -5.58 5.76
C ASP A 386 16.27 -6.59 5.95
N MET A 387 16.44 -7.83 5.50
CA MET A 387 15.47 -8.91 5.70
C MET A 387 15.28 -9.21 7.18
N THR A 388 16.35 -9.25 7.96
CA THR A 388 16.29 -9.50 9.41
C THR A 388 15.47 -8.43 10.12
N ASN A 389 15.70 -7.15 9.80
CA ASN A 389 14.94 -6.05 10.40
C ASN A 389 13.46 -6.14 10.05
N MET A 390 13.12 -6.39 8.78
CA MET A 390 11.74 -6.50 8.31
C MET A 390 11.00 -7.66 9.01
N VAL A 391 11.58 -8.85 9.02
CA VAL A 391 10.93 -10.01 9.65
C VAL A 391 10.80 -9.80 11.15
N ARG A 392 11.83 -9.29 11.84
CA ARG A 392 11.76 -9.03 13.29
C ARG A 392 10.71 -7.97 13.62
N ALA A 393 10.58 -6.93 12.81
CA ALA A 393 9.59 -5.88 13.01
C ALA A 393 8.16 -6.41 12.91
N TYR A 394 7.88 -7.34 11.99
CA TYR A 394 6.50 -7.71 11.64
C TYR A 394 6.11 -9.16 11.92
N ARG A 395 7.02 -10.01 12.44
CA ARG A 395 6.71 -11.42 12.72
C ARG A 395 5.62 -11.66 13.76
N ASN A 396 5.29 -10.64 14.57
CA ASN A 396 4.21 -10.73 15.55
C ASN A 396 2.86 -10.21 15.01
N ALA A 397 2.85 -9.56 13.86
CA ALA A 397 1.65 -9.01 13.23
C ALA A 397 0.74 -10.12 12.69
N PRO A 398 -0.53 -10.24 13.13
CA PRO A 398 -1.42 -11.28 12.63
C PRO A 398 -1.83 -11.08 11.17
N SER A 399 -1.83 -9.86 10.67
CA SER A 399 -2.13 -9.55 9.26
C SER A 399 -1.10 -10.13 8.29
N VAL A 400 0.17 -10.25 8.68
CA VAL A 400 1.19 -10.85 7.84
C VAL A 400 0.95 -12.34 7.73
N VAL A 401 0.61 -12.83 6.54
CA VAL A 401 0.29 -14.23 6.26
C VAL A 401 1.34 -14.92 5.41
N MET A 402 2.20 -14.16 4.74
CA MET A 402 3.22 -14.67 3.83
C MET A 402 4.38 -13.67 3.73
N TRP A 403 5.60 -14.17 3.54
CA TRP A 403 6.79 -13.38 3.24
C TRP A 403 7.14 -13.55 1.76
N SER A 404 7.22 -12.46 1.01
CA SER A 404 7.88 -12.46 -0.30
C SER A 404 9.34 -12.08 -0.12
N ILE A 405 10.25 -12.70 -0.88
CA ILE A 405 11.68 -12.41 -0.79
C ILE A 405 12.21 -11.60 -1.97
N GLY A 406 11.36 -11.35 -2.97
CA GLY A 406 11.74 -10.54 -4.14
C GLY A 406 10.66 -10.48 -5.20
N ASN A 407 10.83 -9.53 -6.12
CA ASN A 407 9.97 -9.32 -7.26
C ASN A 407 10.74 -9.40 -8.57
N GLU A 408 10.34 -10.30 -9.47
CA GLU A 408 10.85 -10.39 -10.86
C GLU A 408 12.38 -10.24 -10.94
N VAL A 409 13.06 -10.79 -9.92
CA VAL A 409 14.52 -10.63 -9.83
C VAL A 409 15.19 -11.33 -10.99
N PRO A 410 16.12 -10.68 -11.73
CA PRO A 410 16.84 -11.35 -12.81
C PRO A 410 17.60 -12.60 -12.35
N SER A 411 17.91 -12.70 -11.07
CA SER A 411 18.52 -13.88 -10.43
C SER A 411 17.70 -15.17 -10.65
N GLN A 412 16.39 -15.10 -10.88
CA GLN A 412 15.52 -16.26 -11.10
C GLN A 412 15.97 -17.14 -12.30
N TRP A 413 16.73 -16.57 -13.24
CA TRP A 413 17.36 -17.29 -14.35
C TRP A 413 18.90 -17.13 -14.37
N GLY A 414 19.45 -16.42 -13.37
CA GLY A 414 20.89 -16.18 -13.25
C GLY A 414 21.65 -17.34 -12.61
N PRO A 415 22.98 -17.34 -12.69
CA PRO A 415 23.81 -18.45 -12.23
C PRO A 415 23.79 -18.65 -10.70
N ASP A 416 23.68 -17.56 -9.93
CA ASP A 416 23.71 -17.59 -8.47
C ASP A 416 22.32 -17.48 -7.83
N GLY A 417 21.26 -17.47 -8.63
CA GLY A 417 19.90 -17.19 -8.18
C GLY A 417 19.36 -18.19 -7.16
N MET A 418 19.73 -19.46 -7.28
CA MET A 418 19.35 -20.48 -6.31
C MET A 418 20.01 -20.24 -4.94
N ASP A 419 21.29 -19.83 -4.91
CA ASP A 419 22.00 -19.55 -3.66
C ASP A 419 21.41 -18.32 -2.96
N GLU A 420 21.10 -17.27 -3.72
CA GLU A 420 20.44 -16.06 -3.20
C GLU A 420 19.04 -16.39 -2.64
N LEU A 421 18.24 -17.20 -3.37
CA LEU A 421 16.93 -17.66 -2.91
C LEU A 421 17.03 -18.45 -1.61
N VAL A 422 17.89 -19.46 -1.57
CA VAL A 422 18.05 -20.33 -0.39
C VAL A 422 18.54 -19.53 0.81
N MET A 423 19.49 -18.61 0.62
CA MET A 423 19.99 -17.72 1.66
C MET A 423 18.84 -16.91 2.29
N LEU A 424 18.01 -16.24 1.47
CA LEU A 424 16.90 -15.41 1.95
C LEU A 424 15.76 -16.26 2.56
N ARG A 425 15.34 -17.34 1.90
CA ARG A 425 14.31 -18.25 2.41
C ARG A 425 14.69 -18.83 3.77
N ASP A 426 15.88 -19.38 3.89
CA ASP A 426 16.35 -20.01 5.11
C ASP A 426 16.56 -18.99 6.24
N LEU A 427 16.93 -17.74 5.90
CA LEU A 427 16.98 -16.64 6.86
C LEU A 427 15.57 -16.35 7.42
N VAL A 428 14.57 -16.23 6.53
CA VAL A 428 13.17 -16.01 6.94
C VAL A 428 12.70 -17.15 7.83
N HIS A 429 12.89 -18.41 7.45
CA HIS A 429 12.49 -19.57 8.25
C HIS A 429 13.15 -19.60 9.65
N ARG A 430 14.41 -19.13 9.77
CA ARG A 430 15.06 -19.03 11.10
C ARG A 430 14.44 -17.94 11.96
N LEU A 431 14.01 -16.84 11.35
CA LEU A 431 13.43 -15.69 12.05
C LEU A 431 11.94 -15.86 12.35
N ASP A 432 11.23 -16.51 11.43
CA ASP A 432 9.80 -16.79 11.53
C ASP A 432 9.44 -18.10 10.80
N PRO A 433 9.40 -19.23 11.51
CA PRO A 433 9.05 -20.54 10.93
C PRO A 433 7.54 -20.74 10.73
N THR A 434 6.71 -19.74 10.99
CA THR A 434 5.24 -19.90 11.02
C THR A 434 4.55 -19.48 9.74
N ARG A 435 5.27 -18.80 8.85
CA ARG A 435 4.72 -18.29 7.58
C ARG A 435 5.53 -18.79 6.40
N PRO A 436 4.86 -19.09 5.26
CA PRO A 436 5.55 -19.51 4.05
C PRO A 436 6.29 -18.36 3.38
N VAL A 437 7.26 -18.74 2.56
CA VAL A 437 8.08 -17.85 1.73
C VAL A 437 7.69 -17.99 0.27
N THR A 438 7.48 -16.87 -0.40
CA THR A 438 7.24 -16.75 -1.85
C THR A 438 8.22 -15.77 -2.51
N CYS A 439 8.17 -15.72 -3.82
CA CYS A 439 8.83 -14.71 -4.66
C CYS A 439 7.95 -14.45 -5.88
N GLY A 440 7.77 -13.19 -6.29
CA GLY A 440 7.09 -12.87 -7.54
C GLY A 440 7.98 -13.20 -8.72
N MET A 441 7.58 -14.17 -9.54
CA MET A 441 8.35 -14.67 -10.69
C MET A 441 7.62 -14.37 -12.00
N ASP A 442 8.36 -13.90 -13.02
CA ASP A 442 7.83 -13.61 -14.37
C ASP A 442 8.40 -14.50 -15.48
N GLN A 443 9.54 -15.16 -15.24
CA GLN A 443 10.22 -16.04 -16.20
C GLN A 443 9.82 -17.50 -15.98
N ILE A 444 8.52 -17.80 -16.13
CA ILE A 444 7.92 -19.06 -15.66
C ILE A 444 8.57 -20.31 -16.25
N GLY A 445 8.86 -20.35 -17.55
CA GLY A 445 9.54 -21.48 -18.15
C GLY A 445 10.89 -21.77 -17.50
N ALA A 446 11.71 -20.73 -17.29
CA ALA A 446 13.03 -20.87 -16.67
C ALA A 446 12.95 -21.36 -15.21
N VAL A 447 12.04 -20.78 -14.39
CA VAL A 447 11.93 -21.14 -12.97
C VAL A 447 11.34 -22.54 -12.74
N LEU A 448 10.54 -23.03 -13.70
CA LEU A 448 10.07 -24.42 -13.69
C LEU A 448 11.19 -25.40 -14.05
N ASP A 449 12.09 -25.03 -14.98
CA ASP A 449 13.16 -25.91 -15.47
C ASP A 449 14.37 -25.96 -14.55
N ASN A 450 14.73 -24.83 -13.90
CA ASN A 450 15.93 -24.74 -13.06
C ASN A 450 15.67 -25.05 -11.57
N GLY A 451 14.42 -25.30 -11.17
CA GLY A 451 14.04 -25.64 -9.80
C GLY A 451 13.83 -24.44 -8.87
N PHE A 452 13.97 -23.19 -9.36
CA PHE A 452 13.79 -21.98 -8.55
C PHE A 452 12.38 -21.93 -7.92
N ALA A 453 11.33 -22.18 -8.72
CA ALA A 453 9.96 -22.22 -8.21
C ALA A 453 9.72 -23.37 -7.21
N ALA A 454 10.35 -24.53 -7.44
CA ALA A 454 10.23 -25.68 -6.55
C ALA A 454 10.93 -25.49 -5.19
N ALA A 455 11.87 -24.55 -5.08
CA ALA A 455 12.58 -24.25 -3.86
C ALA A 455 11.83 -23.30 -2.93
N LEU A 456 10.78 -22.64 -3.39
CA LEU A 456 9.89 -21.77 -2.58
C LEU A 456 8.85 -22.61 -1.83
N ASP A 457 8.30 -22.08 -0.72
CA ASP A 457 7.15 -22.70 -0.06
C ASP A 457 5.88 -22.53 -0.89
N ILE A 458 5.69 -21.34 -1.46
CA ILE A 458 4.58 -20.98 -2.33
C ILE A 458 5.13 -20.41 -3.65
N PRO A 459 4.85 -21.03 -4.80
CA PRO A 459 5.18 -20.45 -6.09
C PRO A 459 4.32 -19.21 -6.38
N GLY A 460 4.93 -18.02 -6.44
CA GLY A 460 4.27 -16.77 -6.80
C GLY A 460 4.53 -16.44 -8.27
N PHE A 461 3.48 -16.37 -9.09
CA PHE A 461 3.58 -16.05 -10.50
C PHE A 461 3.07 -14.65 -10.77
N ASN A 462 3.92 -13.85 -11.42
CA ASN A 462 3.54 -12.56 -11.94
C ASN A 462 2.99 -12.76 -13.34
N TYR A 463 1.69 -12.48 -13.50
CA TYR A 463 0.98 -12.72 -14.76
C TYR A 463 1.02 -14.18 -15.21
N LYS A 464 0.95 -14.44 -16.52
CA LYS A 464 1.14 -15.76 -17.14
C LYS A 464 0.19 -16.86 -16.64
N PRO A 465 -1.14 -16.59 -16.46
CA PRO A 465 -2.10 -17.60 -15.96
C PRO A 465 -2.21 -18.84 -16.87
N GLN A 466 -1.73 -18.77 -18.11
CA GLN A 466 -1.65 -19.91 -19.02
C GLN A 466 -0.70 -21.01 -18.54
N TYR A 467 0.24 -20.73 -17.64
CA TYR A 467 1.17 -21.72 -17.09
C TYR A 467 0.67 -22.39 -15.82
N TYR A 468 -0.46 -21.96 -15.23
CA TYR A 468 -0.89 -22.41 -13.92
C TYR A 468 -1.11 -23.94 -13.86
N ASP A 469 -1.78 -24.52 -14.87
CA ASP A 469 -2.04 -25.96 -14.92
C ASP A 469 -0.74 -26.76 -15.00
N GLU A 470 0.16 -26.41 -15.95
CA GLU A 470 1.47 -27.05 -16.10
C GLU A 470 2.31 -26.92 -14.81
N ALA A 471 2.31 -25.74 -14.20
CA ALA A 471 3.08 -25.50 -13.00
C ALA A 471 2.52 -26.29 -11.79
N CYS A 472 1.20 -26.37 -11.65
CA CYS A 472 0.59 -27.18 -10.60
C CYS A 472 0.93 -28.66 -10.73
N GLU A 473 1.01 -29.19 -11.96
CA GLU A 473 1.40 -30.58 -12.23
C GLU A 473 2.90 -30.84 -11.96
N ARG A 474 3.77 -29.88 -12.30
CA ARG A 474 5.23 -30.04 -12.20
C ARG A 474 5.80 -29.75 -10.82
N LEU A 475 5.18 -28.84 -10.06
CA LEU A 475 5.71 -28.36 -8.80
C LEU A 475 5.25 -29.20 -7.60
N PRO A 476 6.14 -29.49 -6.63
CA PRO A 476 5.81 -30.32 -5.47
C PRO A 476 4.76 -29.68 -4.56
N GLN A 477 4.63 -28.35 -4.57
CA GLN A 477 3.66 -27.60 -3.77
C GLN A 477 2.21 -27.83 -4.24
N ARG A 478 1.99 -28.16 -5.53
CA ARG A 478 0.67 -28.40 -6.11
C ARG A 478 -0.33 -27.29 -5.83
N MET A 479 0.16 -26.04 -5.81
CA MET A 479 -0.61 -24.81 -5.65
C MET A 479 0.13 -23.65 -6.29
N ILE A 480 -0.59 -22.61 -6.74
CA ILE A 480 -0.06 -21.41 -7.38
C ILE A 480 -0.69 -20.17 -6.76
N LEU A 481 0.11 -19.15 -6.57
CA LEU A 481 -0.33 -17.81 -6.18
C LEU A 481 -0.16 -16.84 -7.36
N GLY A 482 -1.21 -16.11 -7.72
CA GLY A 482 -1.09 -14.94 -8.58
C GLY A 482 -0.47 -13.79 -7.78
N SER A 483 0.88 -13.77 -7.68
CA SER A 483 1.59 -12.74 -6.88
C SER A 483 1.49 -11.37 -7.50
N GLU A 484 1.25 -11.29 -8.83
CA GLU A 484 0.96 -10.07 -9.56
C GLU A 484 0.10 -10.41 -10.77
N THR A 485 -1.08 -9.81 -10.90
CA THR A 485 -2.04 -10.14 -11.96
C THR A 485 -2.56 -8.87 -12.63
N ALA A 486 -3.11 -9.02 -13.83
CA ALA A 486 -3.91 -8.04 -14.54
C ALA A 486 -3.32 -6.61 -14.54
N SER A 487 -2.14 -6.40 -15.17
CA SER A 487 -1.68 -5.04 -15.55
C SER A 487 -2.59 -4.45 -16.63
N THR A 488 -3.87 -4.36 -16.30
CA THR A 488 -4.89 -3.67 -17.10
C THR A 488 -4.74 -2.18 -16.88
N VAL A 489 -4.75 -1.40 -17.94
CA VAL A 489 -4.56 0.05 -17.90
C VAL A 489 -5.88 0.77 -18.19
N SER A 490 -6.15 1.83 -17.46
CA SER A 490 -7.30 2.71 -17.72
C SER A 490 -7.13 4.08 -17.09
N SER A 491 -7.77 5.08 -17.69
CA SER A 491 -7.91 6.45 -17.18
C SER A 491 -9.35 6.69 -16.85
N ARG A 492 -9.66 7.15 -15.63
CA ARG A 492 -11.02 7.34 -15.14
C ARG A 492 -11.89 8.18 -16.07
N GLY A 493 -12.96 7.55 -16.62
CA GLY A 493 -13.96 8.22 -17.45
C GLY A 493 -13.49 8.61 -18.86
N ILE A 494 -12.38 8.04 -19.33
CA ILE A 494 -11.90 8.16 -20.72
C ILE A 494 -12.30 6.90 -21.50
N TYR A 495 -12.85 7.07 -22.68
CA TYR A 495 -13.32 5.97 -23.51
C TYR A 495 -12.89 6.17 -24.95
N HIS A 496 -12.18 5.19 -25.50
CA HIS A 496 -11.74 5.18 -26.89
C HIS A 496 -12.61 4.25 -27.74
N PHE A 497 -12.81 4.61 -28.98
CA PHE A 497 -13.63 3.89 -29.93
C PHE A 497 -12.86 3.61 -31.23
N PRO A 498 -13.06 2.46 -31.91
CA PRO A 498 -13.97 1.36 -31.55
C PRO A 498 -13.45 0.55 -30.35
N VAL A 499 -14.36 -0.09 -29.60
CA VAL A 499 -14.01 -0.99 -28.50
C VAL A 499 -13.70 -2.38 -29.06
N THR A 500 -12.50 -2.86 -28.78
CA THR A 500 -12.05 -4.19 -29.20
C THR A 500 -11.41 -4.94 -28.04
N PHE A 501 -11.61 -6.26 -27.98
CA PHE A 501 -10.89 -7.15 -27.09
C PHE A 501 -9.89 -7.97 -27.90
N ALA A 502 -8.67 -8.02 -27.41
CA ALA A 502 -7.61 -8.86 -27.97
C ALA A 502 -6.71 -9.36 -26.83
N GLU A 503 -6.03 -10.47 -27.05
CA GLU A 503 -4.98 -10.92 -26.15
C GLU A 503 -3.84 -9.90 -26.13
N HIS A 504 -3.37 -9.53 -24.93
CA HIS A 504 -2.31 -8.52 -24.75
C HIS A 504 -2.60 -7.20 -25.51
N ASN A 505 -3.79 -6.65 -25.31
CA ASN A 505 -4.28 -5.48 -26.02
C ASN A 505 -3.61 -4.17 -25.54
N GLN A 506 -2.32 -4.02 -25.88
CA GLN A 506 -1.58 -2.79 -25.58
C GLN A 506 -1.84 -1.76 -26.68
N VAL A 507 -2.42 -0.62 -26.32
CA VAL A 507 -2.70 0.49 -27.23
C VAL A 507 -2.04 1.77 -26.67
N LEU A 508 -1.35 2.50 -27.55
CA LEU A 508 -0.79 3.81 -27.24
C LEU A 508 -1.66 4.89 -27.91
N HIS A 509 -2.38 5.66 -27.10
CA HIS A 509 -3.23 6.75 -27.59
C HIS A 509 -2.48 8.09 -27.58
N PRO A 510 -2.76 8.99 -28.56
CA PRO A 510 -2.07 10.28 -28.65
C PRO A 510 -2.31 11.22 -27.46
N ASP A 511 -3.39 11.01 -26.71
CA ASP A 511 -3.72 11.76 -25.49
C ASP A 511 -3.06 11.24 -24.24
N HIS A 512 -2.26 10.16 -24.32
CA HIS A 512 -1.61 9.48 -23.21
C HIS A 512 -2.61 8.96 -22.16
N GLN A 513 -3.81 8.62 -22.58
CA GLN A 513 -4.84 8.01 -21.74
C GLN A 513 -5.10 6.57 -22.19
N SER A 514 -5.74 5.77 -21.36
CA SER A 514 -6.18 4.41 -21.68
C SER A 514 -7.69 4.26 -21.43
N SER A 515 -8.32 3.36 -22.17
CA SER A 515 -9.78 3.24 -22.17
C SER A 515 -10.35 2.67 -20.88
N SER A 516 -11.35 3.32 -20.33
CA SER A 516 -12.12 2.86 -19.15
C SER A 516 -13.06 1.69 -19.44
N TYR A 517 -13.08 1.17 -20.65
CA TYR A 517 -13.77 -0.08 -20.95
C TYR A 517 -13.06 -1.31 -20.37
N ASP A 518 -11.87 -1.11 -19.74
CA ASP A 518 -11.05 -2.17 -19.15
C ASP A 518 -10.75 -3.32 -20.12
N ASN A 519 -10.50 -2.95 -21.35
CA ASN A 519 -10.18 -3.83 -22.48
C ASN A 519 -8.71 -3.67 -22.94
N GLU A 520 -7.95 -2.76 -22.34
CA GLU A 520 -6.54 -2.51 -22.64
C GLU A 520 -5.66 -3.03 -21.50
N SER A 521 -4.55 -3.66 -21.86
CA SER A 521 -3.56 -4.17 -20.90
C SER A 521 -2.16 -3.96 -21.43
N CYS A 522 -1.14 -4.04 -20.57
CA CYS A 522 0.25 -4.13 -21.01
C CYS A 522 0.51 -5.44 -21.77
N SER A 523 1.52 -5.44 -22.63
CA SER A 523 1.86 -6.56 -23.52
C SER A 523 2.21 -7.87 -22.79
N TRP A 524 2.60 -7.79 -21.51
CA TRP A 524 2.94 -8.96 -20.68
C TRP A 524 1.74 -9.50 -19.89
N SER A 525 0.58 -8.87 -19.97
CA SER A 525 -0.56 -9.12 -19.10
C SER A 525 -1.88 -9.34 -19.86
N ASN A 526 -2.98 -9.37 -19.13
CA ASN A 526 -4.33 -9.67 -19.58
C ASN A 526 -5.35 -8.78 -18.86
N THR A 527 -6.62 -8.92 -19.25
CA THR A 527 -7.74 -8.31 -18.51
C THR A 527 -8.09 -9.13 -17.26
N PRO A 528 -8.74 -8.54 -16.24
CA PRO A 528 -9.06 -9.21 -14.97
C PRO A 528 -9.88 -10.50 -15.12
N ASP A 529 -10.65 -10.61 -16.19
CA ASP A 529 -11.60 -11.70 -16.41
C ASP A 529 -10.92 -13.07 -16.43
N LEU A 530 -9.71 -13.16 -16.98
CA LEU A 530 -8.95 -14.40 -17.03
C LEU A 530 -8.46 -14.83 -15.65
N ASP A 531 -8.03 -13.87 -14.83
CA ASP A 531 -7.56 -14.15 -13.47
C ASP A 531 -8.73 -14.57 -12.56
N PHE A 532 -9.91 -13.93 -12.70
CA PHE A 532 -11.13 -14.40 -12.02
C PHE A 532 -11.49 -15.84 -12.39
N ALA A 533 -11.39 -16.18 -13.69
CA ALA A 533 -11.69 -17.53 -14.12
C ALA A 533 -10.72 -18.56 -13.51
N ARG A 534 -9.43 -18.24 -13.37
CA ARG A 534 -8.46 -19.11 -12.70
C ARG A 534 -8.75 -19.27 -11.21
N ASP A 535 -9.15 -18.21 -10.53
CA ASP A 535 -9.53 -18.26 -9.12
C ASP A 535 -10.80 -19.10 -8.89
N ASP A 536 -11.80 -18.95 -9.77
CA ASP A 536 -13.09 -19.63 -9.63
C ASP A 536 -13.03 -21.12 -10.02
N ASP A 537 -12.23 -21.46 -11.03
CA ASP A 537 -12.20 -22.81 -11.61
C ASP A 537 -11.27 -23.77 -10.84
N HIS A 538 -10.36 -23.27 -9.98
CA HIS A 538 -9.33 -24.09 -9.33
C HIS A 538 -9.14 -23.79 -7.84
N ASP A 539 -9.40 -24.74 -6.97
CA ASP A 539 -9.19 -24.61 -5.53
C ASP A 539 -7.72 -24.39 -5.18
N TRP A 540 -6.80 -24.99 -5.93
CA TRP A 540 -5.36 -24.91 -5.73
C TRP A 540 -4.73 -23.57 -6.17
N VAL A 541 -5.46 -22.69 -6.86
CA VAL A 541 -5.09 -21.30 -7.06
C VAL A 541 -5.42 -20.55 -5.77
N LEU A 542 -4.40 -20.00 -5.09
CA LEU A 542 -4.55 -19.37 -3.80
C LEU A 542 -5.30 -18.02 -3.86
N GLY A 543 -5.55 -17.51 -5.07
CA GLY A 543 -6.06 -16.19 -5.36
C GLY A 543 -4.99 -15.32 -6.01
N GLN A 544 -5.19 -14.00 -5.97
CA GLN A 544 -4.44 -13.04 -6.76
C GLN A 544 -4.10 -11.76 -6.00
N PHE A 545 -3.04 -11.06 -6.45
CA PHE A 545 -2.69 -9.70 -6.07
C PHE A 545 -2.62 -8.84 -7.34
N VAL A 546 -3.63 -8.01 -7.54
CA VAL A 546 -3.80 -7.22 -8.76
C VAL A 546 -2.79 -6.08 -8.83
N TRP A 547 -2.19 -5.88 -9.97
CA TRP A 547 -1.34 -4.72 -10.28
C TRP A 547 -2.19 -3.58 -10.89
N THR A 548 -2.63 -2.52 -10.14
CA THR A 548 -2.48 -2.24 -8.71
C THR A 548 -3.79 -1.80 -8.08
N GLY A 549 -3.83 -1.68 -6.74
CA GLY A 549 -4.99 -1.13 -6.05
C GLY A 549 -5.21 0.34 -6.38
N PHE A 550 -4.14 1.12 -6.35
CA PHE A 550 -4.14 2.57 -6.64
C PHE A 550 -3.17 2.90 -7.76
N ASP A 551 -3.49 3.92 -8.56
CA ASP A 551 -2.46 4.58 -9.33
C ASP A 551 -1.42 5.18 -8.37
N TYR A 552 -0.16 5.11 -8.74
CA TYR A 552 0.97 5.60 -7.98
C TYR A 552 1.85 6.50 -8.85
N LEU A 553 2.67 7.31 -8.21
CA LEU A 553 3.60 8.20 -8.90
C LEU A 553 4.72 7.40 -9.56
N GLY A 554 5.05 7.74 -10.79
CA GLY A 554 5.99 7.01 -11.64
C GLY A 554 5.34 5.86 -12.40
N GLU A 555 6.16 5.13 -13.13
CA GLU A 555 5.78 3.99 -13.97
C GLU A 555 4.56 4.24 -14.87
N PRO A 556 4.60 5.27 -15.73
CA PRO A 556 3.43 5.70 -16.52
C PRO A 556 3.15 4.76 -17.71
N SER A 557 3.25 3.44 -17.51
CA SER A 557 2.95 2.43 -18.51
C SER A 557 1.48 2.52 -18.97
N PRO A 558 1.21 2.32 -20.27
CA PRO A 558 2.10 1.80 -21.31
C PRO A 558 2.97 2.86 -22.02
N TYR A 559 3.06 4.08 -21.49
CA TYR A 559 3.79 5.23 -22.09
C TYR A 559 5.22 5.40 -21.57
N ASP A 560 5.75 4.46 -20.84
CA ASP A 560 6.98 4.51 -20.05
C ASP A 560 8.28 4.68 -20.85
N THR A 561 8.23 4.63 -22.17
CA THR A 561 9.40 4.87 -23.03
C THR A 561 9.73 6.36 -23.19
N ASP A 562 8.74 7.20 -23.49
CA ASP A 562 8.85 8.67 -23.54
C ASP A 562 7.54 9.25 -22.99
N ALA A 563 7.42 9.13 -21.68
CA ALA A 563 6.14 9.27 -21.00
C ALA A 563 5.63 10.70 -20.88
N TRP A 564 6.54 11.70 -20.93
CA TRP A 564 6.14 13.08 -20.66
C TRP A 564 4.95 13.56 -21.53
N PRO A 565 3.89 14.14 -20.94
CA PRO A 565 3.76 14.59 -19.53
C PRO A 565 3.19 13.55 -18.55
N SER A 566 3.03 12.28 -18.95
CA SER A 566 2.56 11.25 -18.03
C SER A 566 3.57 11.00 -16.90
N HIS A 567 3.13 11.05 -15.64
CA HIS A 567 3.97 11.00 -14.46
C HIS A 567 3.44 10.06 -13.37
N SER A 568 2.33 9.39 -13.64
CA SER A 568 1.76 8.36 -12.76
C SER A 568 1.36 7.12 -13.54
N SER A 569 1.20 6.01 -12.84
CA SER A 569 0.72 4.77 -13.43
C SER A 569 -0.74 4.89 -13.89
N LEU A 570 -1.14 3.97 -14.80
CA LEU A 570 -2.53 3.80 -15.24
C LEU A 570 -3.10 2.46 -14.77
N PHE A 571 -2.34 1.72 -13.96
CA PHE A 571 -2.69 0.37 -13.49
C PHE A 571 -3.76 0.34 -12.41
N GLY A 572 -3.85 1.41 -11.60
CA GLY A 572 -4.70 1.47 -10.43
C GLY A 572 -6.17 1.11 -10.72
N ILE A 573 -6.78 0.32 -9.86
CA ILE A 573 -8.24 0.14 -9.81
C ILE A 573 -8.89 1.45 -9.36
N ILE A 574 -8.18 2.21 -8.56
CA ILE A 574 -8.51 3.54 -8.07
C ILE A 574 -7.46 4.51 -8.62
N ASP A 575 -7.88 5.68 -9.11
CA ASP A 575 -6.97 6.65 -9.72
C ASP A 575 -6.09 7.39 -8.69
N LEU A 576 -5.15 8.23 -9.16
CA LEU A 576 -4.23 8.99 -8.30
C LEU A 576 -4.96 10.03 -7.39
N ALA A 577 -6.17 10.43 -7.73
CA ALA A 577 -7.04 11.27 -6.89
C ALA A 577 -7.85 10.46 -5.87
N TRP A 578 -7.62 9.16 -5.80
CA TRP A 578 -8.34 8.20 -4.96
C TRP A 578 -9.84 8.10 -5.29
N LEU A 579 -10.15 8.29 -6.58
CA LEU A 579 -11.48 8.09 -7.13
C LEU A 579 -11.56 6.75 -7.87
N PRO A 580 -12.62 5.95 -7.66
CA PRO A 580 -12.82 4.68 -8.35
C PRO A 580 -12.83 4.82 -9.87
N LYS A 581 -12.08 4.01 -10.59
CA LYS A 581 -12.22 3.78 -12.04
C LYS A 581 -13.36 2.79 -12.30
N ASP A 582 -13.75 2.59 -13.56
CA ASP A 582 -14.86 1.67 -13.85
C ASP A 582 -14.58 0.23 -13.40
N ARG A 583 -13.34 -0.25 -13.53
CA ARG A 583 -12.98 -1.60 -13.08
C ARG A 583 -13.04 -1.80 -11.55
N TYR A 584 -13.06 -0.76 -10.74
CA TYR A 584 -13.36 -0.89 -9.32
C TYR A 584 -14.69 -1.62 -9.10
N TRP A 585 -15.67 -1.31 -9.91
CA TRP A 585 -16.99 -1.91 -9.84
C TRP A 585 -17.00 -3.35 -10.40
N LEU A 586 -16.13 -3.66 -11.35
CA LEU A 586 -15.92 -5.04 -11.82
C LEU A 586 -15.36 -5.91 -10.70
N TYR A 587 -14.28 -5.46 -10.02
CA TYR A 587 -13.74 -6.15 -8.86
C TYR A 587 -14.75 -6.24 -7.73
N ARG A 588 -15.46 -5.16 -7.42
CA ARG A 588 -16.46 -5.17 -6.36
C ARG A 588 -17.60 -6.16 -6.65
N ALA A 589 -18.02 -6.27 -7.88
CA ALA A 589 -19.07 -7.22 -8.29
C ALA A 589 -18.64 -8.70 -8.08
N GLN A 590 -17.33 -8.98 -8.12
CA GLN A 590 -16.77 -10.33 -7.95
C GLN A 590 -16.29 -10.61 -6.50
N TRP A 591 -15.81 -9.59 -5.80
CA TRP A 591 -15.12 -9.77 -4.52
C TRP A 591 -15.97 -9.43 -3.30
N ASN A 592 -16.96 -8.55 -3.43
CA ASN A 592 -17.77 -8.10 -2.30
C ASN A 592 -19.09 -8.89 -2.20
N ASP A 593 -19.11 -9.89 -1.35
CA ASP A 593 -20.29 -10.74 -1.12
C ASP A 593 -21.34 -10.08 -0.20
N ARG A 594 -21.01 -8.91 0.40
CA ARG A 594 -21.88 -8.21 1.37
C ARG A 594 -22.64 -7.04 0.76
N LYS A 595 -22.15 -6.52 -0.36
CA LYS A 595 -22.73 -5.36 -1.03
C LYS A 595 -22.96 -5.64 -2.51
N GLU A 596 -24.20 -5.50 -2.91
CA GLU A 596 -24.58 -5.65 -4.30
C GLU A 596 -24.01 -4.53 -5.17
N THR A 597 -23.69 -4.86 -6.39
CA THR A 597 -23.11 -3.93 -7.39
C THR A 597 -23.95 -3.91 -8.66
N LEU A 598 -24.27 -2.71 -9.12
CA LEU A 598 -24.79 -2.44 -10.45
C LEU A 598 -24.14 -1.16 -10.98
N HIS A 599 -23.17 -1.31 -11.84
CA HIS A 599 -22.43 -0.21 -12.45
C HIS A 599 -22.56 -0.25 -13.97
N VAL A 600 -22.74 0.91 -14.58
CA VAL A 600 -22.96 1.08 -16.02
C VAL A 600 -21.88 1.97 -16.58
N LEU A 601 -21.24 1.54 -17.65
CA LEU A 601 -20.29 2.32 -18.41
C LEU A 601 -20.62 2.23 -19.92
N PRO A 602 -20.25 3.26 -20.70
CA PRO A 602 -19.64 4.53 -20.34
C PRO A 602 -20.66 5.50 -19.74
N HIS A 603 -20.21 6.72 -19.37
CA HIS A 603 -21.15 7.82 -19.15
C HIS A 603 -21.97 8.08 -20.42
N TRP A 604 -23.14 8.73 -20.27
CA TRP A 604 -24.07 8.91 -21.42
C TRP A 604 -24.14 10.38 -21.89
N THR A 605 -22.97 11.02 -22.06
CA THR A 605 -22.86 12.42 -22.53
C THR A 605 -21.76 12.48 -23.60
N TRP A 606 -22.19 12.37 -24.87
CA TRP A 606 -21.32 12.24 -26.03
C TRP A 606 -21.76 13.23 -27.15
N PRO A 607 -21.59 14.56 -26.95
CA PRO A 607 -21.96 15.53 -27.96
C PRO A 607 -21.16 15.28 -29.25
N GLY A 608 -21.91 15.21 -30.40
CA GLY A 608 -21.32 14.98 -31.71
C GLY A 608 -21.12 13.52 -32.10
N ARG A 609 -21.57 12.57 -31.26
CA ARG A 609 -21.56 11.14 -31.58
C ARG A 609 -22.94 10.54 -31.80
N GLU A 610 -23.95 11.36 -32.00
CA GLU A 610 -25.31 10.91 -32.17
C GLU A 610 -25.45 9.89 -33.35
N GLY A 611 -25.99 8.71 -33.06
CA GLY A 611 -26.12 7.60 -34.00
C GLY A 611 -24.88 6.71 -34.16
N GLU A 612 -23.76 7.08 -33.61
CA GLU A 612 -22.55 6.25 -33.61
C GLU A 612 -22.62 5.09 -32.60
N ILE A 613 -21.98 3.96 -32.95
CA ILE A 613 -21.88 2.82 -32.04
C ILE A 613 -21.10 3.23 -30.79
N THR A 614 -21.76 3.07 -29.64
CA THR A 614 -21.23 3.33 -28.31
C THR A 614 -21.58 2.14 -27.43
N PRO A 615 -20.73 1.14 -27.32
CA PRO A 615 -20.96 -0.04 -26.51
C PRO A 615 -21.29 0.30 -25.08
N VAL A 616 -22.20 -0.46 -24.46
CA VAL A 616 -22.55 -0.33 -23.05
C VAL A 616 -22.19 -1.60 -22.32
N PHE A 617 -21.40 -1.47 -21.26
CA PHE A 617 -21.05 -2.58 -20.38
C PHE A 617 -21.69 -2.37 -19.02
N VAL A 618 -21.99 -3.50 -18.36
CA VAL A 618 -22.54 -3.50 -17.01
C VAL A 618 -21.75 -4.47 -16.16
N TYR A 619 -21.22 -3.94 -15.06
CA TYR A 619 -20.55 -4.72 -14.01
C TYR A 619 -21.51 -4.90 -12.85
N THR A 620 -21.87 -6.13 -12.56
CA THR A 620 -22.94 -6.42 -11.61
C THR A 620 -22.71 -7.74 -10.85
N SER A 621 -23.22 -7.79 -9.60
CA SER A 621 -23.28 -9.02 -8.82
C SER A 621 -24.35 -10.00 -9.32
N TRP A 622 -25.34 -9.52 -10.10
CA TRP A 622 -26.44 -10.34 -10.59
C TRP A 622 -26.10 -11.05 -11.90
N PRO A 623 -26.76 -12.17 -12.19
CA PRO A 623 -26.46 -12.98 -13.38
C PRO A 623 -26.88 -12.33 -14.69
N LYS A 624 -27.92 -11.48 -14.68
CA LYS A 624 -28.47 -10.90 -15.93
C LYS A 624 -29.01 -9.50 -15.75
N ALA A 625 -29.07 -8.74 -16.85
CA ALA A 625 -29.68 -7.41 -16.88
C ALA A 625 -30.28 -7.11 -18.26
N GLU A 626 -31.22 -6.16 -18.30
CA GLU A 626 -31.79 -5.57 -19.49
C GLU A 626 -31.40 -4.10 -19.60
N LEU A 627 -30.97 -3.69 -20.78
CA LEU A 627 -30.61 -2.32 -21.11
C LEU A 627 -31.72 -1.62 -21.89
N PHE A 628 -31.94 -0.36 -21.53
CA PHE A 628 -32.88 0.52 -22.24
C PHE A 628 -32.18 1.82 -22.63
N VAL A 629 -32.41 2.29 -23.85
CA VAL A 629 -32.05 3.63 -24.34
C VAL A 629 -33.36 4.38 -24.61
N ASN A 630 -33.58 5.48 -23.93
CA ASN A 630 -34.81 6.30 -24.02
C ASN A 630 -36.10 5.46 -23.93
N GLY A 631 -36.10 4.48 -22.98
CA GLY A 631 -37.24 3.56 -22.78
C GLY A 631 -37.32 2.38 -23.77
N LYS A 632 -36.50 2.34 -24.80
CA LYS A 632 -36.47 1.25 -25.77
C LYS A 632 -35.46 0.18 -25.34
N SER A 633 -35.95 -1.05 -25.14
CA SER A 633 -35.12 -2.21 -24.79
C SER A 633 -34.08 -2.51 -25.87
N GLN A 634 -32.86 -2.76 -25.42
CA GLN A 634 -31.70 -3.27 -26.20
C GLN A 634 -31.51 -4.78 -26.00
N GLY A 635 -32.48 -5.42 -25.31
CA GLY A 635 -32.46 -6.82 -24.97
C GLY A 635 -31.73 -7.14 -23.63
N ILE A 636 -31.97 -8.38 -23.22
CA ILE A 636 -31.36 -8.96 -22.01
C ILE A 636 -29.99 -9.55 -22.36
N ARG A 637 -29.05 -9.42 -21.43
CA ARG A 637 -27.77 -10.15 -21.43
C ARG A 637 -27.66 -10.95 -20.14
N GLU A 638 -27.04 -12.12 -20.23
CA GLU A 638 -26.79 -13.03 -19.11
C GLU A 638 -25.31 -13.44 -19.11
N LYS A 639 -24.73 -13.52 -17.91
CA LYS A 639 -23.34 -13.97 -17.72
C LYS A 639 -23.22 -15.43 -18.12
N ALA A 640 -22.17 -15.76 -18.88
CA ALA A 640 -21.83 -17.16 -19.15
C ALA A 640 -21.33 -17.84 -17.88
N THR A 641 -21.61 -19.13 -17.73
CA THR A 641 -21.12 -19.95 -16.61
C THR A 641 -19.81 -20.67 -16.93
N SER A 642 -19.38 -20.66 -18.18
CA SER A 642 -18.14 -21.28 -18.68
C SER A 642 -17.75 -20.65 -20.02
N GLY A 643 -16.57 -21.02 -20.54
CA GLY A 643 -16.10 -20.55 -21.84
C GLY A 643 -15.33 -19.23 -21.74
N ASP A 644 -15.60 -18.26 -22.63
CA ASP A 644 -14.89 -17.00 -22.71
C ASP A 644 -14.99 -16.22 -21.37
N PRO A 645 -13.83 -15.97 -20.68
CA PRO A 645 -13.83 -15.27 -19.40
C PRO A 645 -14.54 -13.91 -19.45
N VAL A 646 -14.39 -13.14 -20.53
CA VAL A 646 -15.02 -11.83 -20.66
C VAL A 646 -16.56 -11.92 -20.57
N GLN A 647 -17.15 -12.98 -21.10
CA GLN A 647 -18.59 -13.21 -21.03
C GLN A 647 -19.06 -13.75 -19.68
N ARG A 648 -18.15 -14.32 -18.87
CA ARG A 648 -18.47 -14.81 -17.51
C ARG A 648 -18.67 -13.66 -16.50
N TYR A 649 -17.98 -12.54 -16.71
CA TYR A 649 -17.91 -11.48 -15.67
C TYR A 649 -18.53 -10.16 -16.12
N ARG A 650 -18.75 -9.96 -17.43
CA ARG A 650 -19.30 -8.71 -17.98
C ARG A 650 -20.59 -8.95 -18.74
N LEU A 651 -21.53 -8.02 -18.60
CA LEU A 651 -22.71 -7.93 -19.48
C LEU A 651 -22.47 -6.83 -20.51
N MET A 652 -22.52 -7.17 -21.82
CA MET A 652 -22.08 -6.27 -22.88
C MET A 652 -23.13 -6.15 -23.98
N TRP A 653 -23.42 -4.90 -24.37
CA TRP A 653 -24.22 -4.54 -25.54
C TRP A 653 -23.32 -3.78 -26.51
N ASN A 654 -22.79 -4.45 -27.51
CA ASN A 654 -21.74 -3.91 -28.38
C ASN A 654 -22.24 -3.03 -29.51
N ASP A 655 -23.53 -3.10 -29.85
CA ASP A 655 -24.12 -2.43 -31.02
C ASP A 655 -25.01 -1.25 -30.66
N VAL A 656 -24.97 -0.80 -29.41
CA VAL A 656 -25.79 0.32 -28.96
C VAL A 656 -25.38 1.60 -29.69
N ARG A 657 -26.35 2.32 -30.23
CA ARG A 657 -26.12 3.64 -30.83
C ARG A 657 -26.42 4.73 -29.84
N TYR A 658 -25.52 5.70 -29.74
CA TYR A 658 -25.74 6.82 -28.87
C TYR A 658 -26.90 7.68 -29.31
N GLU A 659 -27.84 7.86 -28.42
CA GLU A 659 -28.94 8.84 -28.50
C GLU A 659 -28.97 9.62 -27.20
N PRO A 660 -28.86 10.97 -27.23
CA PRO A 660 -28.99 11.78 -26.01
C PRO A 660 -30.26 11.47 -25.24
N GLY A 661 -30.19 11.40 -23.93
CA GLY A 661 -31.32 11.10 -23.07
C GLY A 661 -31.00 10.17 -21.93
N GLU A 662 -31.77 9.11 -21.77
CA GLU A 662 -31.66 8.17 -20.64
C GLU A 662 -31.10 6.81 -21.06
N LEU A 663 -30.07 6.38 -20.35
CA LEU A 663 -29.59 5.01 -20.35
C LEU A 663 -30.04 4.36 -19.04
N ARG A 664 -30.87 3.32 -19.10
CA ARG A 664 -31.40 2.63 -17.92
C ARG A 664 -31.06 1.15 -17.97
N VAL A 665 -30.57 0.60 -16.89
CA VAL A 665 -30.30 -0.81 -16.72
C VAL A 665 -31.11 -1.38 -15.57
N VAL A 666 -31.76 -2.51 -15.81
CA VAL A 666 -32.52 -3.28 -14.83
C VAL A 666 -31.84 -4.63 -14.64
N ALA A 667 -31.41 -4.93 -13.42
CA ALA A 667 -30.80 -6.21 -13.06
C ALA A 667 -31.84 -7.21 -12.54
N TYR A 668 -31.58 -8.49 -12.80
CA TYR A 668 -32.47 -9.60 -12.41
C TYR A 668 -31.67 -10.70 -11.70
N ASP A 669 -32.32 -11.37 -10.74
CA ASP A 669 -31.79 -12.60 -10.14
C ASP A 669 -31.96 -13.82 -11.07
N ALA A 670 -31.54 -14.99 -10.59
CA ALA A 670 -31.63 -16.24 -11.35
C ALA A 670 -33.08 -16.61 -11.71
N GLU A 671 -34.03 -16.26 -10.86
CA GLU A 671 -35.45 -16.51 -11.03
C GLU A 671 -36.14 -15.49 -11.96
N GLY A 672 -35.42 -14.45 -12.38
CA GLY A 672 -35.97 -13.41 -13.30
C GLY A 672 -36.70 -12.29 -12.58
N ARG A 673 -36.57 -12.17 -11.27
CA ARG A 673 -37.12 -11.06 -10.48
C ARG A 673 -36.19 -9.85 -10.58
N GLN A 674 -36.78 -8.67 -10.77
CA GLN A 674 -36.05 -7.42 -10.74
C GLN A 674 -35.42 -7.20 -9.34
N THR A 675 -34.14 -6.90 -9.30
CA THR A 675 -33.37 -6.71 -8.05
C THR A 675 -32.88 -5.27 -7.89
N ALA A 676 -32.39 -4.66 -8.98
CA ALA A 676 -31.84 -3.31 -8.94
C ALA A 676 -32.06 -2.58 -10.25
N GLU A 677 -31.97 -1.26 -10.20
CA GLU A 677 -32.04 -0.38 -11.35
C GLU A 677 -30.98 0.72 -11.27
N ARG A 678 -30.34 1.03 -12.38
CA ARG A 678 -29.42 2.15 -12.51
C ARG A 678 -29.76 2.99 -13.73
N ILE A 679 -29.78 4.31 -13.53
CA ILE A 679 -30.06 5.28 -14.60
C ILE A 679 -28.86 6.22 -14.74
N VAL A 680 -28.43 6.43 -15.98
CA VAL A 680 -27.41 7.40 -16.39
C VAL A 680 -28.04 8.31 -17.44
N ARG A 681 -27.89 9.63 -17.28
CA ARG A 681 -28.49 10.59 -18.21
C ARG A 681 -27.46 11.45 -18.91
N THR A 682 -27.75 11.83 -20.14
CA THR A 682 -26.97 12.85 -20.83
C THR A 682 -27.03 14.14 -20.05
N ALA A 683 -25.87 14.64 -19.65
CA ALA A 683 -25.79 15.88 -18.90
C ALA A 683 -25.94 17.10 -19.78
N GLY A 684 -26.63 18.09 -19.25
CA GLY A 684 -26.72 19.42 -19.81
C GLY A 684 -25.50 20.29 -19.47
N LYS A 685 -25.67 21.61 -19.62
CA LYS A 685 -24.64 22.58 -19.27
C LYS A 685 -24.38 22.59 -17.77
N ALA A 686 -23.10 22.54 -17.40
CA ALA A 686 -22.64 22.63 -16.01
C ALA A 686 -23.25 23.83 -15.27
N ARG A 687 -23.73 23.61 -14.04
CA ARG A 687 -24.48 24.60 -13.27
C ARG A 687 -23.93 24.84 -11.87
N ARG A 688 -23.54 23.77 -11.15
CA ARG A 688 -23.11 23.88 -9.76
C ARG A 688 -22.00 22.90 -9.45
N LEU A 689 -21.15 23.24 -8.48
CA LEU A 689 -20.24 22.31 -7.85
C LEU A 689 -20.98 21.50 -6.77
N VAL A 690 -20.53 20.26 -6.58
CA VAL A 690 -21.01 19.35 -5.52
C VAL A 690 -19.80 18.83 -4.76
N LEU A 691 -19.89 18.80 -3.43
CA LEU A 691 -18.84 18.37 -2.52
C LEU A 691 -19.28 17.12 -1.77
N THR A 692 -18.47 16.08 -1.84
CA THR A 692 -18.70 14.83 -1.11
C THR A 692 -17.51 14.54 -0.21
N PRO A 693 -17.59 14.84 1.09
CA PRO A 693 -16.57 14.50 2.05
C PRO A 693 -16.61 13.00 2.37
N ASN A 694 -15.43 12.36 2.51
CA ASN A 694 -15.32 10.94 2.85
C ASN A 694 -15.73 10.63 4.31
N ARG A 695 -15.80 11.62 5.16
CA ARG A 695 -16.17 11.48 6.59
C ARG A 695 -16.90 12.71 7.10
N LYS A 696 -17.58 12.55 8.23
CA LYS A 696 -18.44 13.59 8.82
C LYS A 696 -17.76 14.41 9.91
N GLN A 697 -16.60 13.99 10.38
CA GLN A 697 -15.82 14.68 11.41
C GLN A 697 -14.34 14.33 11.29
N LEU A 698 -13.49 15.20 11.84
CA LEU A 698 -12.04 15.00 12.00
C LEU A 698 -11.67 15.01 13.48
N THR A 699 -10.52 14.42 13.81
CA THR A 699 -9.91 14.49 15.14
C THR A 699 -8.81 15.55 15.17
N ALA A 700 -8.71 16.30 16.26
CA ALA A 700 -7.78 17.42 16.42
C ALA A 700 -6.32 16.99 16.66
N THR A 701 -5.81 16.04 15.89
CA THR A 701 -4.43 15.53 15.98
C THR A 701 -3.41 16.41 15.26
N GLY A 702 -3.88 17.24 14.32
CA GLY A 702 -3.02 17.95 13.37
C GLY A 702 -2.48 17.10 12.24
N ASP A 703 -2.92 15.84 12.13
CA ASP A 703 -2.53 14.87 11.08
C ASP A 703 -3.72 14.13 10.48
N ASP A 704 -4.94 14.30 11.05
CA ASP A 704 -6.13 13.67 10.51
C ASP A 704 -6.57 14.35 9.21
N LEU A 705 -7.01 13.57 8.23
CA LEU A 705 -7.28 14.03 6.87
C LEU A 705 -8.74 13.83 6.46
N LEU A 706 -9.25 14.84 5.77
CA LEU A 706 -10.52 14.82 5.06
C LEU A 706 -10.27 14.82 3.56
N TYR A 707 -10.84 13.87 2.86
CA TYR A 707 -10.87 13.82 1.40
C TYR A 707 -12.24 14.34 0.93
N VAL A 708 -12.23 15.39 0.12
CA VAL A 708 -13.46 15.97 -0.45
C VAL A 708 -13.42 15.75 -1.95
N THR A 709 -14.32 14.90 -2.44
CA THR A 709 -14.58 14.79 -3.88
C THR A 709 -15.34 16.02 -4.35
N VAL A 710 -14.83 16.66 -5.40
CA VAL A 710 -15.41 17.84 -6.03
C VAL A 710 -15.88 17.48 -7.42
N GLU A 711 -17.18 17.55 -7.67
CA GLU A 711 -17.81 17.25 -8.95
C GLU A 711 -18.61 18.44 -9.45
N VAL A 712 -18.98 18.37 -10.72
CA VAL A 712 -19.86 19.39 -11.33
C VAL A 712 -21.11 18.76 -11.90
N GLU A 713 -22.23 19.37 -11.62
CA GLU A 713 -23.56 18.95 -12.08
C GLU A 713 -24.24 19.99 -12.95
N ASP A 714 -25.13 19.51 -13.81
CA ASP A 714 -26.07 20.33 -14.58
C ASP A 714 -27.26 20.84 -13.71
N ARG A 715 -28.27 21.45 -14.38
CA ARG A 715 -29.45 21.93 -13.68
C ARG A 715 -30.29 20.81 -13.07
N ASP A 716 -30.31 19.65 -13.69
CA ASP A 716 -31.13 18.50 -13.33
C ASP A 716 -30.44 17.52 -12.38
N GLY A 717 -29.20 17.85 -11.95
CA GLY A 717 -28.41 17.05 -11.01
C GLY A 717 -27.64 15.92 -11.68
N ASN A 718 -27.48 15.93 -13.00
CA ASN A 718 -26.65 14.97 -13.68
C ASN A 718 -25.20 15.45 -13.64
N ARG A 719 -24.29 14.55 -13.27
CA ARG A 719 -22.84 14.80 -13.34
C ARG A 719 -22.43 15.13 -14.78
N VAL A 720 -21.57 16.13 -14.97
CA VAL A 720 -21.04 16.53 -16.27
C VAL A 720 -19.65 15.91 -16.46
N PRO A 721 -19.54 14.73 -17.08
CA PRO A 721 -18.29 13.96 -17.12
C PRO A 721 -17.27 14.56 -18.11
N THR A 722 -17.65 15.52 -18.92
CA THR A 722 -16.79 16.18 -19.90
C THR A 722 -16.21 17.50 -19.41
N ASP A 723 -16.51 17.88 -18.16
CA ASP A 723 -16.04 19.16 -17.61
C ASP A 723 -14.59 19.10 -17.14
N THR A 724 -13.78 20.08 -17.58
CA THR A 724 -12.35 20.20 -17.29
C THR A 724 -11.98 21.57 -16.69
N ARG A 725 -12.95 22.31 -16.15
CA ARG A 725 -12.73 23.64 -15.60
C ARG A 725 -11.73 23.66 -14.45
N MET A 726 -11.09 24.79 -14.24
CA MET A 726 -10.27 25.07 -13.07
C MET A 726 -11.18 25.33 -11.87
N VAL A 727 -10.98 24.60 -10.77
CA VAL A 727 -11.62 24.81 -9.48
C VAL A 727 -10.60 25.31 -8.48
N SER A 728 -10.97 26.32 -7.71
CA SER A 728 -10.18 26.88 -6.61
C SER A 728 -10.75 26.44 -5.27
N PHE A 729 -9.89 26.18 -4.31
CA PHE A 729 -10.22 25.67 -2.99
C PHE A 729 -9.83 26.69 -1.90
N ARG A 730 -10.68 26.79 -0.88
CA ARG A 730 -10.43 27.61 0.31
C ARG A 730 -10.80 26.80 1.55
N VAL A 731 -9.91 26.85 2.53
CA VAL A 731 -10.10 26.18 3.81
C VAL A 731 -10.00 27.25 4.90
N GLU A 732 -10.97 27.26 5.82
CA GLU A 732 -11.03 28.19 6.95
C GLU A 732 -11.33 27.41 8.24
N GLY A 733 -10.98 28.01 9.38
CA GLY A 733 -11.26 27.46 10.69
C GLY A 733 -10.22 26.46 11.18
N ALA A 734 -10.66 25.34 11.74
CA ALA A 734 -9.82 24.35 12.42
C ALA A 734 -9.13 23.35 11.47
N GLY A 735 -8.60 23.80 10.33
CA GLY A 735 -7.87 22.98 9.37
C GLY A 735 -7.09 23.79 8.36
N ALA A 736 -6.34 23.09 7.52
CA ALA A 736 -5.55 23.67 6.44
C ALA A 736 -5.67 22.84 5.17
N PHE A 737 -5.59 23.49 4.00
CA PHE A 737 -5.44 22.80 2.73
C PHE A 737 -4.13 22.03 2.72
N GLU A 738 -4.17 20.76 2.32
CA GLU A 738 -2.99 19.87 2.29
C GLU A 738 -2.55 19.58 0.87
N ALA A 739 -3.43 19.02 0.05
CA ALA A 739 -3.13 18.64 -1.31
C ALA A 739 -4.39 18.50 -2.17
N THR A 740 -4.19 18.32 -3.48
CA THR A 740 -5.27 18.02 -4.44
C THR A 740 -4.73 17.20 -5.60
N ALA A 741 -5.59 16.39 -6.21
CA ALA A 741 -5.33 15.68 -7.46
C ALA A 741 -6.61 15.52 -8.26
N ASN A 742 -6.49 15.27 -9.57
CA ASN A 742 -7.64 15.01 -10.42
C ASN A 742 -7.65 13.60 -11.05
N GLY A 743 -6.56 12.84 -10.89
CA GLY A 743 -6.43 11.49 -11.45
C GLY A 743 -6.00 11.44 -12.92
N ASP A 744 -5.74 12.58 -13.55
CA ASP A 744 -5.16 12.66 -14.89
C ASP A 744 -3.65 12.40 -14.82
N PRO A 745 -3.14 11.30 -15.40
CA PRO A 745 -1.72 10.97 -15.36
C PRO A 745 -0.83 12.02 -16.07
N THR A 746 -1.41 12.89 -16.90
CA THR A 746 -0.70 13.93 -17.67
C THR A 746 -0.76 15.30 -17.02
N CYS A 747 -1.42 15.43 -15.87
CA CYS A 747 -1.60 16.71 -15.18
C CYS A 747 -0.37 17.08 -14.34
N THR A 748 0.50 17.92 -14.84
CA THR A 748 1.72 18.38 -14.15
C THR A 748 1.50 19.55 -13.18
N MET A 749 0.25 19.85 -12.80
CA MET A 749 -0.03 20.86 -11.78
C MET A 749 0.48 20.41 -10.40
N SER A 750 1.02 21.36 -9.63
CA SER A 750 1.41 21.08 -8.25
C SER A 750 0.24 20.59 -7.43
N PHE A 751 0.44 19.48 -6.73
CA PHE A 751 -0.56 18.91 -5.81
C PHE A 751 -0.83 19.80 -4.57
N GLN A 752 0.13 20.67 -4.22
CA GLN A 752 0.00 21.59 -3.09
C GLN A 752 -0.62 22.94 -3.47
N ALA A 753 -0.97 23.14 -4.74
CA ALA A 753 -1.70 24.34 -5.16
C ALA A 753 -3.18 24.23 -4.76
N PRO A 754 -3.79 25.25 -4.11
CA PRO A 754 -5.20 25.20 -3.72
C PRO A 754 -6.13 25.43 -4.92
N ARG A 755 -5.85 24.77 -6.03
CA ARG A 755 -6.63 24.77 -7.28
C ARG A 755 -6.25 23.57 -8.13
N MET A 756 -7.23 23.01 -8.84
CA MET A 756 -7.02 21.88 -9.74
C MET A 756 -8.00 21.93 -10.91
N LYS A 757 -7.58 21.50 -12.10
CA LYS A 757 -8.51 21.22 -13.21
C LYS A 757 -9.29 19.96 -12.89
N LEU A 758 -10.56 19.94 -13.23
CA LEU A 758 -11.33 18.71 -13.21
C LEU A 758 -10.84 17.77 -14.32
N PHE A 759 -10.84 16.49 -14.01
CA PHE A 759 -10.60 15.42 -14.98
C PHE A 759 -11.84 14.49 -14.99
N SER A 760 -12.42 14.32 -16.16
CA SER A 760 -13.71 13.62 -16.30
C SER A 760 -14.75 14.12 -15.27
N GLY A 761 -14.86 15.46 -15.14
CA GLY A 761 -15.84 16.13 -14.28
C GLY A 761 -15.57 16.05 -12.77
N ALA A 762 -14.40 15.59 -12.32
CA ALA A 762 -14.09 15.46 -10.88
C ALA A 762 -12.64 15.77 -10.53
N ALA A 763 -12.42 16.08 -9.25
CA ALA A 763 -11.13 16.17 -8.58
C ALA A 763 -11.29 15.86 -7.09
N THR A 764 -10.20 15.64 -6.37
CA THR A 764 -10.20 15.50 -4.91
C THR A 764 -9.36 16.61 -4.29
N ALA A 765 -9.86 17.21 -3.21
CA ALA A 765 -9.09 18.08 -2.32
C ALA A 765 -8.90 17.40 -0.97
N ILE A 766 -7.73 17.57 -0.38
CA ILE A 766 -7.36 16.99 0.92
C ILE A 766 -7.16 18.13 1.92
N VAL A 767 -7.81 18.01 3.07
CA VAL A 767 -7.76 18.98 4.16
C VAL A 767 -7.21 18.30 5.41
N ARG A 768 -6.23 18.93 6.06
CA ARG A 768 -5.62 18.44 7.29
C ARG A 768 -6.24 19.17 8.49
N SER A 769 -6.55 18.41 9.56
CA SER A 769 -7.11 18.96 10.81
C SER A 769 -6.09 19.87 11.53
N ALA A 770 -6.60 20.84 12.28
CA ALA A 770 -5.81 21.53 13.29
C ALA A 770 -5.60 20.65 14.54
N ARG A 771 -4.76 21.11 15.47
CA ARG A 771 -4.55 20.47 16.78
C ARG A 771 -5.53 20.93 17.85
N THR A 772 -6.39 21.86 17.50
CA THR A 772 -7.41 22.40 18.39
C THR A 772 -8.79 22.07 17.82
N PRO A 773 -9.74 21.64 18.65
CA PRO A 773 -11.11 21.43 18.23
C PRO A 773 -11.74 22.69 17.63
N GLY A 774 -12.70 22.51 16.72
CA GLY A 774 -13.38 23.60 16.04
C GLY A 774 -14.18 23.11 14.84
N THR A 775 -14.36 23.95 13.84
CA THR A 775 -15.01 23.60 12.57
C THR A 775 -14.10 23.96 11.42
N VAL A 776 -13.98 23.06 10.47
CA VAL A 776 -13.37 23.30 9.14
C VAL A 776 -14.48 23.69 8.19
N THR A 777 -14.32 24.82 7.52
CA THR A 777 -15.16 25.19 6.35
C THR A 777 -14.33 25.03 5.09
N PHE A 778 -14.73 24.08 4.24
CA PHE A 778 -14.13 23.87 2.92
C PHE A 778 -15.05 24.44 1.86
N THR A 779 -14.52 25.29 0.98
CA THR A 779 -15.24 25.92 -0.13
C THR A 779 -14.53 25.64 -1.45
N ALA A 780 -15.30 25.20 -2.46
CA ALA A 780 -14.86 25.09 -3.84
C ALA A 780 -15.59 26.12 -4.72
N SER A 781 -14.85 26.78 -5.61
CA SER A 781 -15.38 27.76 -6.54
C SER A 781 -14.78 27.64 -7.93
N ALA A 782 -15.58 27.88 -8.95
CA ALA A 782 -15.13 27.87 -10.35
C ALA A 782 -15.93 28.86 -11.20
N PRO A 783 -15.34 29.41 -12.28
CA PRO A 783 -16.05 30.33 -13.16
C PRO A 783 -17.29 29.69 -13.81
N GLY A 784 -18.39 30.42 -13.85
CA GLY A 784 -19.61 30.06 -14.57
C GLY A 784 -20.49 28.99 -13.94
N VAL A 785 -20.18 28.56 -12.71
CA VAL A 785 -20.98 27.63 -11.92
C VAL A 785 -21.16 28.14 -10.49
N GLN A 786 -22.20 27.68 -9.82
CA GLN A 786 -22.42 27.95 -8.41
C GLN A 786 -21.36 27.26 -7.56
N SER A 787 -20.75 28.01 -6.63
CA SER A 787 -19.81 27.50 -5.63
C SER A 787 -20.51 26.58 -4.62
N ALA A 788 -19.75 25.70 -3.97
CA ALA A 788 -20.24 24.85 -2.92
C ALA A 788 -19.34 24.97 -1.67
N SER A 789 -19.93 24.78 -0.48
CA SER A 789 -19.23 24.78 0.78
C SER A 789 -19.72 23.64 1.67
N VAL A 790 -18.84 23.10 2.51
CA VAL A 790 -19.16 22.09 3.51
C VAL A 790 -18.44 22.40 4.82
N GLU A 791 -19.14 22.19 5.92
CA GLU A 791 -18.61 22.36 7.28
C GLU A 791 -18.42 20.99 7.94
N ILE A 792 -17.24 20.77 8.52
CA ILE A 792 -16.85 19.52 9.17
C ILE A 792 -16.34 19.83 10.57
N PRO A 793 -16.93 19.24 11.61
CA PRO A 793 -16.44 19.40 12.97
C PRO A 793 -15.08 18.72 13.15
N VAL A 794 -14.20 19.38 13.90
CA VAL A 794 -12.93 18.85 14.40
C VAL A 794 -13.08 18.66 15.89
N VAL A 795 -13.09 17.41 16.36
CA VAL A 795 -13.34 17.05 17.76
C VAL A 795 -12.02 16.76 18.48
N GLY A 796 -12.02 16.87 19.80
CA GLY A 796 -10.87 16.45 20.64
C GLY A 796 -10.58 14.95 20.53
N GLU A 797 -9.34 14.54 20.83
CA GLU A 797 -8.94 13.13 20.97
C GLU A 797 -9.67 12.45 22.13
#